data_cdc7631b9a263bc0b0b20323a6251ba3
#
_entry.id   cdc7631b9a263bc0b0b20323a6251ba3
#
_cell.length_a   1.000
_cell.length_b   1.000
_cell.length_c   1.000
_cell.angle_alpha   90.00
_cell.angle_beta   90.00
_cell.angle_gamma   90.00
#
_symmetry.space_group_name_H-M   'P 1'
#
loop_
_entity.id
_entity.type
_entity.pdbx_description
1 polymer ?
#
loop_
_entity_poly.entity_id
_entity_poly.type
_entity_poly.pdbx_seq_one_letter_code
_entity_poly.pdbx_strand_id
1 'polypeptide(L)'
;MAADDPEPTPGGAIGPYEVRGLIGAGGMGRVYRARDARLDREVAVKVLPTSFAADAGRLRRFEQEARASGALTHPNLVTVHDVGTDQGRPYLVTELLDGETLRQRLARGAMPVTRACELAAALARGLAAAHAKGVVHRDLKPENVMITRDGRVKILDFGVAKLRGAEGHRVAETAAPTVQTDAGVIVGTAGYMAPEQVRGEESDGRADVFALGAILFELLTGRRAFDRQSRSETLEATLLDDPLTSVRSAHNAPAAVLRIVERCLEKEPDARFQSAADLAFALETVGGNAATASREPTIARRAVWPILIAAALLLAVGAGVVKLWQTPETAPADSQLVRFPIPVDSRIRFTSHAAISPDGGTIVYSSSEGLEKSQRLFARRIDQIAAIALPGTEQAGRPFFSPDGESVAFWADNKLKRTRVDGTSAPVIICALESFLGGTWTADGTIVFGSTGKGLRRVDANGGMPQPVGAFAPAEADGLYHAPAMLPGGRTLLFTVYERERKFRIDALRLDTGERRTIVADGFDARYIPTGHIVYALGTALFALPFDPGRLEPLGPPVQLQDGVATAGRYGSAHYGLSDSGTLVFLPVVAEPRRMIAWVDERGTSTLLPLEPRAYLAPKLSPDGRQFAVVVEEADTFQIWIHDFDRGTFRRLTSGNRNWSPVWSPDGSRLFYVSERNDQYHLVRETLDSGSAPEVLLTSSDELGPGAVTPDGRLLFYATRSRRAAELRVLDLEQRQSTQVAALPHHAAMPVLSPDGRWLGFTGWVSGPPSIFVRRVGAQAPVRTLVEGAGYTVWNRQGDKLYFRSRRGGVQGSAEDGVFELPFDPVRGVAAGPERQLFRKSFEDWLGVPGFDVAADGRFLLVLTDGEALPREPHVVLHVDHELRRRARAAVR
;
A
#
# COMPACT_ATOMS: atom_id res chain seq x y z
N MET A 1 17.42 -10.24 -54.43
CA MET A 1 16.59 -9.22 -55.07
C MET A 1 15.20 -9.42 -54.54
N ALA A 2 14.83 -8.64 -53.55
CA ALA A 2 13.44 -8.59 -53.03
C ALA A 2 12.67 -7.71 -54.02
N ALA A 3 11.49 -8.20 -54.47
CA ALA A 3 10.59 -7.48 -55.36
C ALA A 3 10.19 -6.14 -54.70
N ASP A 4 10.33 -5.05 -55.49
CA ASP A 4 9.88 -3.72 -55.12
C ASP A 4 8.37 -3.75 -54.90
N ASP A 5 7.96 -3.64 -53.63
CA ASP A 5 6.57 -3.41 -53.25
C ASP A 5 6.14 -2.05 -53.83
N PRO A 6 5.01 -1.95 -54.53
CA PRO A 6 4.55 -0.69 -55.13
C PRO A 6 4.35 0.37 -54.02
N GLU A 7 5.05 1.46 -54.16
CA GLU A 7 4.99 2.60 -53.21
C GLU A 7 3.65 3.31 -53.33
N PRO A 8 2.95 3.59 -52.21
CA PRO A 8 1.80 4.49 -52.24
C PRO A 8 2.28 5.89 -52.70
N THR A 9 1.80 6.35 -53.84
CA THR A 9 2.10 7.69 -54.37
C THR A 9 1.22 8.76 -53.70
N PRO A 10 1.65 10.03 -53.67
CA PRO A 10 0.78 11.13 -53.24
C PRO A 10 -0.55 11.11 -53.99
N GLY A 11 -1.67 11.16 -53.23
CA GLY A 11 -3.02 10.98 -53.76
C GLY A 11 -3.56 9.54 -53.73
N GLY A 12 -2.69 8.54 -53.42
CA GLY A 12 -3.11 7.17 -53.11
C GLY A 12 -3.68 7.02 -51.70
N ALA A 13 -4.20 5.86 -51.35
CA ALA A 13 -4.76 5.58 -50.04
C ALA A 13 -4.01 4.43 -49.35
N ILE A 14 -3.95 4.46 -48.02
CA ILE A 14 -3.56 3.36 -47.13
C ILE A 14 -4.76 3.13 -46.22
N GLY A 15 -5.54 2.09 -46.45
CA GLY A 15 -6.85 1.94 -45.83
C GLY A 15 -7.75 3.17 -46.03
N PRO A 16 -8.28 3.81 -44.97
CA PRO A 16 -9.10 5.02 -45.10
C PRO A 16 -8.31 6.33 -45.15
N TYR A 17 -6.98 6.28 -45.17
CA TYR A 17 -6.07 7.45 -45.04
C TYR A 17 -5.51 7.87 -46.42
N GLU A 18 -5.75 9.10 -46.78
CA GLU A 18 -5.24 9.69 -48.05
C GLU A 18 -3.79 10.11 -47.91
N VAL A 19 -2.87 9.53 -48.66
CA VAL A 19 -1.44 9.80 -48.59
C VAL A 19 -1.08 11.18 -49.20
N ARG A 20 -0.39 12.01 -48.43
CA ARG A 20 0.09 13.33 -48.81
C ARG A 20 1.55 13.34 -49.19
N GLY A 21 2.33 12.41 -48.64
CA GLY A 21 3.76 12.29 -48.94
C GLY A 21 4.53 11.41 -47.96
N LEU A 22 5.73 11.02 -48.34
CA LEU A 22 6.65 10.26 -47.50
C LEU A 22 7.31 11.17 -46.47
N ILE A 23 7.28 10.85 -45.16
CA ILE A 23 7.99 11.58 -44.09
C ILE A 23 9.34 10.93 -43.81
N GLY A 24 9.42 9.60 -43.85
CA GLY A 24 10.63 8.85 -43.52
C GLY A 24 10.55 7.40 -43.97
N ALA A 25 11.75 6.85 -44.29
CA ALA A 25 11.92 5.44 -44.63
C ALA A 25 13.05 4.85 -43.79
N GLY A 26 12.84 3.64 -43.22
CA GLY A 26 13.84 2.96 -42.40
C GLY A 26 13.66 1.45 -42.42
N GLY A 27 14.55 0.72 -41.74
CA GLY A 27 14.53 -0.74 -41.74
C GLY A 27 13.28 -1.43 -41.15
N MET A 28 12.39 -0.65 -40.54
CA MET A 28 11.13 -1.15 -39.90
C MET A 28 9.89 -0.67 -40.66
N GLY A 29 10.03 -0.12 -41.84
CA GLY A 29 8.92 0.37 -42.67
C GLY A 29 9.04 1.82 -43.08
N ARG A 30 7.99 2.33 -43.72
CA ARG A 30 7.91 3.69 -44.24
C ARG A 30 6.81 4.47 -43.51
N VAL A 31 7.06 5.74 -43.21
CA VAL A 31 6.10 6.62 -42.53
C VAL A 31 5.63 7.68 -43.54
N TYR A 32 4.32 7.75 -43.71
CA TYR A 32 3.68 8.70 -44.63
C TYR A 32 2.88 9.75 -43.85
N ARG A 33 2.91 10.97 -44.32
CA ARG A 33 1.93 11.99 -43.97
C ARG A 33 0.64 11.66 -44.71
N ALA A 34 -0.47 11.55 -44.02
CA ALA A 34 -1.76 11.25 -44.60
C ALA A 34 -2.87 12.07 -43.94
N ARG A 35 -4.06 12.15 -44.61
CA ARG A 35 -5.24 12.80 -44.07
C ARG A 35 -6.28 11.74 -43.72
N ASP A 36 -6.79 11.79 -42.52
CA ASP A 36 -8.00 11.09 -42.13
C ASP A 36 -9.21 11.91 -42.56
N ALA A 37 -9.81 11.56 -43.70
CA ALA A 37 -10.94 12.30 -44.26
C ALA A 37 -12.23 12.19 -43.40
N ARG A 38 -12.33 11.21 -42.52
CA ARG A 38 -13.48 11.00 -41.63
C ARG A 38 -13.50 11.97 -40.47
N LEU A 39 -12.29 12.34 -39.96
CA LEU A 39 -12.12 13.22 -38.80
C LEU A 39 -11.47 14.56 -39.18
N ASP A 40 -11.23 14.81 -40.47
CA ASP A 40 -10.60 16.01 -41.05
C ASP A 40 -9.31 16.41 -40.36
N ARG A 41 -8.42 15.46 -40.16
CA ARG A 41 -7.13 15.68 -39.48
C ARG A 41 -5.97 15.05 -40.25
N GLU A 42 -4.79 15.61 -40.05
CA GLU A 42 -3.53 15.04 -40.55
C GLU A 42 -2.99 14.01 -39.56
N VAL A 43 -2.45 12.92 -40.06
CA VAL A 43 -1.93 11.78 -39.28
C VAL A 43 -0.62 11.30 -39.90
N ALA A 44 0.19 10.59 -39.12
CA ALA A 44 1.33 9.83 -39.61
C ALA A 44 0.94 8.35 -39.73
N VAL A 45 1.13 7.75 -40.90
CA VAL A 45 0.82 6.34 -41.17
C VAL A 45 2.12 5.59 -41.42
N LYS A 46 2.47 4.70 -40.48
CA LYS A 46 3.65 3.83 -40.58
C LYS A 46 3.23 2.49 -41.19
N VAL A 47 3.74 2.16 -42.38
CA VAL A 47 3.47 0.90 -43.09
C VAL A 47 4.65 -0.03 -42.90
N LEU A 48 4.34 -1.26 -42.45
CA LEU A 48 5.33 -2.32 -42.24
C LEU A 48 5.53 -3.13 -43.53
N PRO A 49 6.76 -3.73 -43.73
CA PRO A 49 7.02 -4.59 -44.88
C PRO A 49 6.07 -5.79 -44.97
N THR A 50 5.74 -6.26 -46.18
CA THR A 50 4.89 -7.44 -46.42
C THR A 50 5.47 -8.72 -45.79
N SER A 51 6.78 -8.85 -45.71
CA SER A 51 7.46 -9.94 -45.00
C SER A 51 7.09 -10.05 -43.51
N PHE A 52 6.56 -8.97 -42.92
CA PHE A 52 6.08 -8.96 -41.56
C PHE A 52 4.72 -9.66 -41.39
N ALA A 53 3.86 -9.57 -42.42
CA ALA A 53 2.55 -10.20 -42.44
C ALA A 53 2.58 -11.71 -42.78
N ALA A 54 3.72 -12.23 -43.22
CA ALA A 54 3.86 -13.65 -43.59
C ALA A 54 3.78 -14.59 -42.36
N ASP A 55 3.94 -14.06 -41.12
CA ASP A 55 3.84 -14.79 -39.86
C ASP A 55 2.61 -14.32 -39.06
N ALA A 56 1.57 -15.16 -39.05
CA ALA A 56 0.32 -14.88 -38.34
C ALA A 56 0.50 -14.66 -36.82
N GLY A 57 1.52 -15.25 -36.20
CA GLY A 57 1.85 -15.04 -34.81
C GLY A 57 2.44 -13.65 -34.57
N ARG A 58 3.28 -13.15 -35.47
CA ARG A 58 3.84 -11.79 -35.43
C ARG A 58 2.77 -10.74 -35.63
N LEU A 59 1.86 -10.95 -36.58
CA LEU A 59 0.77 -10.02 -36.85
C LEU A 59 -0.15 -9.85 -35.64
N ARG A 60 -0.57 -10.93 -35.01
CA ARG A 60 -1.40 -10.89 -33.79
C ARG A 60 -0.72 -10.16 -32.65
N ARG A 61 0.56 -10.40 -32.41
CA ARG A 61 1.35 -9.71 -31.37
C ARG A 61 1.49 -8.22 -31.69
N PHE A 62 1.76 -7.86 -32.95
CA PHE A 62 1.77 -6.48 -33.39
C PHE A 62 0.46 -5.75 -33.10
N GLU A 63 -0.68 -6.36 -33.45
CA GLU A 63 -2.02 -5.78 -33.17
C GLU A 63 -2.27 -5.64 -31.66
N GLN A 64 -1.82 -6.60 -30.85
CA GLN A 64 -1.96 -6.57 -29.41
C GLN A 64 -1.11 -5.47 -28.78
N GLU A 65 0.14 -5.33 -29.19
CA GLU A 65 1.04 -4.26 -28.73
C GLU A 65 0.59 -2.88 -29.22
N ALA A 66 0.12 -2.77 -30.45
CA ALA A 66 -0.45 -1.53 -30.96
C ALA A 66 -1.71 -1.11 -30.18
N ARG A 67 -2.58 -2.05 -29.82
CA ARG A 67 -3.75 -1.78 -28.96
C ARG A 67 -3.33 -1.39 -27.53
N ALA A 68 -2.33 -2.04 -26.96
CA ALA A 68 -1.79 -1.69 -25.64
C ALA A 68 -1.18 -0.27 -25.66
N SER A 69 -0.44 0.06 -26.71
CA SER A 69 0.10 1.41 -26.92
C SER A 69 -1.00 2.44 -27.17
N GLY A 70 -2.10 2.07 -27.85
CA GLY A 70 -3.26 2.93 -28.07
C GLY A 70 -4.03 3.29 -26.79
N ALA A 71 -3.90 2.47 -25.75
CA ALA A 71 -4.48 2.75 -24.42
C ALA A 71 -3.60 3.72 -23.59
N LEU A 72 -2.42 4.09 -24.07
CA LEU A 72 -1.50 5.01 -23.41
C LEU A 72 -1.83 6.47 -23.78
N THR A 73 -2.22 7.26 -22.82
CA THR A 73 -2.45 8.70 -22.98
C THR A 73 -1.52 9.47 -22.05
N HIS A 74 -0.48 10.08 -22.58
CA HIS A 74 0.47 10.89 -21.82
C HIS A 74 1.10 11.97 -22.71
N PRO A 75 1.36 13.20 -22.22
CA PRO A 75 1.92 14.28 -23.03
C PRO A 75 3.29 13.97 -23.65
N ASN A 76 4.06 13.05 -23.05
CA ASN A 76 5.39 12.65 -23.55
C ASN A 76 5.38 11.33 -24.34
N LEU A 77 4.21 10.80 -24.71
CA LEU A 77 4.06 9.64 -25.58
C LEU A 77 3.35 10.04 -26.86
N VAL A 78 3.71 9.42 -27.98
CA VAL A 78 2.96 9.58 -29.22
C VAL A 78 1.59 8.91 -29.09
N THR A 79 0.55 9.61 -29.53
CA THR A 79 -0.81 9.08 -29.50
C THR A 79 -1.04 8.15 -30.68
N VAL A 80 -1.38 6.90 -30.43
CA VAL A 80 -1.82 5.94 -31.47
C VAL A 80 -3.31 6.14 -31.72
N HIS A 81 -3.67 6.34 -32.98
CA HIS A 81 -5.05 6.60 -33.41
C HIS A 81 -5.75 5.37 -33.97
N ASP A 82 -5.01 4.53 -34.70
CA ASP A 82 -5.59 3.36 -35.39
C ASP A 82 -4.49 2.35 -35.73
N VAL A 83 -4.92 1.11 -35.98
CA VAL A 83 -4.09 0.02 -36.49
C VAL A 83 -4.90 -0.79 -37.48
N GLY A 84 -4.33 -1.15 -38.62
CA GLY A 84 -5.03 -1.90 -39.65
C GLY A 84 -4.08 -2.63 -40.58
N THR A 85 -4.69 -3.26 -41.61
CA THR A 85 -3.98 -3.95 -42.70
C THR A 85 -4.55 -3.49 -44.02
N ASP A 86 -3.70 -3.09 -44.94
CA ASP A 86 -4.08 -2.71 -46.33
C ASP A 86 -3.28 -3.54 -47.30
N GLN A 87 -3.95 -4.22 -48.24
CA GLN A 87 -3.32 -5.12 -49.21
C GLN A 87 -2.28 -6.11 -48.62
N GLY A 88 -2.60 -6.65 -47.43
CA GLY A 88 -1.70 -7.56 -46.70
C GLY A 88 -0.52 -6.88 -45.99
N ARG A 89 -0.45 -5.54 -45.96
CA ARG A 89 0.55 -4.76 -45.24
C ARG A 89 -0.02 -4.16 -43.98
N PRO A 90 0.51 -4.49 -42.79
CA PRO A 90 0.09 -3.88 -41.54
C PRO A 90 0.50 -2.40 -41.51
N TYR A 91 -0.37 -1.56 -40.96
CA TYR A 91 -0.06 -0.15 -40.73
C TYR A 91 -0.49 0.31 -39.34
N LEU A 92 0.22 1.31 -38.82
CA LEU A 92 -0.05 1.99 -37.56
C LEU A 92 -0.26 3.46 -37.82
N VAL A 93 -1.33 4.03 -37.27
CA VAL A 93 -1.68 5.45 -37.44
C VAL A 93 -1.45 6.18 -36.13
N THR A 94 -0.68 7.25 -36.16
CA THR A 94 -0.37 8.09 -35.00
C THR A 94 -0.66 9.56 -35.26
N GLU A 95 -0.65 10.37 -34.20
CA GLU A 95 -0.61 11.83 -34.36
C GLU A 95 0.57 12.25 -35.24
N LEU A 96 0.35 13.23 -36.12
CA LEU A 96 1.42 13.83 -36.88
C LEU A 96 2.16 14.86 -35.99
N LEU A 97 3.47 14.66 -35.80
CA LEU A 97 4.30 15.56 -35.00
C LEU A 97 5.09 16.49 -35.91
N ASP A 98 5.13 17.75 -35.52
CA ASP A 98 5.96 18.77 -36.17
C ASP A 98 7.16 19.12 -35.27
N GLY A 99 8.37 18.83 -35.72
CA GLY A 99 9.58 18.99 -34.93
C GLY A 99 10.79 18.28 -35.53
N GLU A 100 11.79 18.02 -34.69
CA GLU A 100 13.00 17.29 -35.04
C GLU A 100 13.23 16.07 -34.15
N THR A 101 13.91 15.05 -34.65
CA THR A 101 14.31 13.93 -33.79
C THR A 101 15.43 14.35 -32.83
N LEU A 102 15.51 13.65 -31.67
CA LEU A 102 16.61 13.91 -30.72
C LEU A 102 17.97 13.60 -31.36
N ARG A 103 18.03 12.67 -32.31
CA ARG A 103 19.25 12.40 -33.12
C ARG A 103 19.67 13.61 -33.95
N GLN A 104 18.74 14.28 -34.64
CA GLN A 104 19.01 15.51 -35.40
C GLN A 104 19.47 16.64 -34.48
N ARG A 105 18.88 16.73 -33.29
CA ARG A 105 19.28 17.73 -32.29
C ARG A 105 20.70 17.46 -31.77
N LEU A 106 21.05 16.20 -31.47
CA LEU A 106 22.37 15.78 -30.98
C LEU A 106 23.49 15.98 -32.04
N ALA A 107 23.17 15.95 -33.32
CA ALA A 107 24.14 16.27 -34.39
C ALA A 107 24.70 17.70 -34.28
N ARG A 108 24.04 18.60 -33.55
CA ARG A 108 24.53 19.98 -33.27
C ARG A 108 25.40 20.04 -32.00
N GLY A 109 25.70 18.90 -31.35
CA GLY A 109 26.53 18.82 -30.15
C GLY A 109 25.75 18.75 -28.83
N ALA A 110 26.51 18.78 -27.74
CA ALA A 110 26.00 18.66 -26.36
C ALA A 110 24.97 19.75 -26.01
N MET A 111 24.18 19.50 -25.03
CA MET A 111 23.18 20.45 -24.51
C MET A 111 23.61 21.04 -23.18
N PRO A 112 23.10 22.24 -22.81
CA PRO A 112 23.21 22.76 -21.46
C PRO A 112 22.63 21.77 -20.45
N VAL A 113 23.28 21.61 -19.30
CA VAL A 113 22.94 20.61 -18.29
C VAL A 113 21.46 20.69 -17.87
N THR A 114 20.97 21.91 -17.61
CA THR A 114 19.56 22.13 -17.24
C THR A 114 18.61 21.58 -18.29
N ARG A 115 18.87 21.89 -19.57
CA ARG A 115 18.02 21.42 -20.67
C ARG A 115 18.10 19.92 -20.90
N ALA A 116 19.29 19.33 -20.73
CA ALA A 116 19.50 17.88 -20.80
C ALA A 116 18.67 17.17 -19.69
N CYS A 117 18.71 17.68 -18.46
CA CYS A 117 17.92 17.13 -17.34
C CYS A 117 16.41 17.28 -17.57
N GLU A 118 15.93 18.43 -18.06
CA GLU A 118 14.51 18.65 -18.38
C GLU A 118 14.00 17.65 -19.43
N LEU A 119 14.76 17.45 -20.51
CA LEU A 119 14.41 16.51 -21.59
C LEU A 119 14.41 15.07 -21.06
N ALA A 120 15.44 14.68 -20.32
CA ALA A 120 15.53 13.35 -19.74
C ALA A 120 14.43 13.09 -18.70
N ALA A 121 14.06 14.07 -17.88
CA ALA A 121 12.95 13.98 -16.95
C ALA A 121 11.60 13.80 -17.68
N ALA A 122 11.38 14.53 -18.78
CA ALA A 122 10.18 14.37 -19.59
C ALA A 122 10.08 12.98 -20.24
N LEU A 123 11.21 12.42 -20.73
CA LEU A 123 11.29 11.06 -21.23
C LEU A 123 11.00 10.04 -20.12
N ALA A 124 11.61 10.21 -18.95
CA ALA A 124 11.38 9.33 -17.81
C ALA A 124 9.91 9.30 -17.38
N ARG A 125 9.19 10.44 -17.37
CA ARG A 125 7.74 10.48 -17.11
C ARG A 125 6.93 9.71 -18.16
N GLY A 126 7.30 9.86 -19.46
CA GLY A 126 6.66 9.08 -20.53
C GLY A 126 6.84 7.58 -20.34
N LEU A 127 8.07 7.14 -20.07
CA LEU A 127 8.37 5.73 -19.77
C LEU A 127 7.63 5.23 -18.54
N ALA A 128 7.60 6.02 -17.46
CA ALA A 128 6.87 5.65 -16.23
C ALA A 128 5.38 5.41 -16.49
N ALA A 129 4.75 6.26 -17.32
CA ALA A 129 3.35 6.09 -17.70
C ALA A 129 3.09 4.82 -18.52
N ALA A 130 4.04 4.43 -19.39
CA ALA A 130 3.97 3.19 -20.15
C ALA A 130 4.20 1.96 -19.25
N HIS A 131 5.25 2.00 -18.41
CA HIS A 131 5.59 0.92 -17.48
C HIS A 131 4.45 0.62 -16.49
N ALA A 132 3.74 1.65 -16.02
CA ALA A 132 2.57 1.49 -15.15
C ALA A 132 1.40 0.72 -15.82
N LYS A 133 1.40 0.62 -17.15
CA LYS A 133 0.46 -0.19 -17.96
C LYS A 133 1.06 -1.50 -18.44
N GLY A 134 2.24 -1.88 -17.93
CA GLY A 134 2.95 -3.10 -18.34
C GLY A 134 3.62 -3.02 -19.72
N VAL A 135 3.74 -1.82 -20.31
CA VAL A 135 4.36 -1.62 -21.64
C VAL A 135 5.79 -1.13 -21.48
N VAL A 136 6.76 -1.93 -21.94
CA VAL A 136 8.21 -1.61 -21.93
C VAL A 136 8.64 -1.26 -23.34
N HIS A 137 9.45 -0.22 -23.50
CA HIS A 137 9.86 0.28 -24.84
C HIS A 137 10.88 -0.64 -25.53
N ARG A 138 11.88 -1.13 -24.83
CA ARG A 138 12.92 -2.08 -25.25
C ARG A 138 13.83 -1.66 -26.41
N ASP A 139 13.59 -0.51 -27.06
CA ASP A 139 14.41 0.05 -28.13
C ASP A 139 14.47 1.58 -28.05
N LEU A 140 14.60 2.11 -26.83
CA LEU A 140 14.71 3.54 -26.61
C LEU A 140 16.07 4.05 -27.14
N LYS A 141 16.01 5.05 -28.03
CA LYS A 141 17.20 5.67 -28.65
C LYS A 141 16.81 7.05 -29.19
N PRO A 142 17.78 7.93 -29.50
CA PRO A 142 17.48 9.28 -29.94
C PRO A 142 16.66 9.37 -31.24
N GLU A 143 16.69 8.35 -32.09
CA GLU A 143 15.88 8.24 -33.31
C GLU A 143 14.39 8.07 -32.99
N ASN A 144 14.07 7.44 -31.85
CA ASN A 144 12.71 7.18 -31.36
C ASN A 144 12.21 8.25 -30.39
N VAL A 145 12.86 9.40 -30.34
CA VAL A 145 12.47 10.55 -29.54
C VAL A 145 12.34 11.78 -30.44
N MET A 146 11.22 12.49 -30.31
CA MET A 146 10.96 13.71 -31.06
C MET A 146 10.82 14.92 -30.14
N ILE A 147 11.43 16.04 -30.54
CA ILE A 147 11.25 17.34 -29.89
C ILE A 147 10.36 18.17 -30.82
N THR A 148 9.16 18.48 -30.34
CA THR A 148 8.18 19.27 -31.10
C THR A 148 8.59 20.77 -31.13
N ARG A 149 8.01 21.56 -32.05
CA ARG A 149 8.32 23.00 -32.17
C ARG A 149 8.03 23.80 -30.91
N ASP A 150 7.06 23.39 -30.12
CA ASP A 150 6.74 23.97 -28.81
C ASP A 150 7.66 23.48 -27.67
N GLY A 151 8.71 22.69 -28.00
CA GLY A 151 9.75 22.24 -27.10
C GLY A 151 9.37 21.04 -26.24
N ARG A 152 8.23 20.40 -26.46
CA ARG A 152 7.83 19.16 -25.78
C ARG A 152 8.58 17.97 -26.36
N VAL A 153 8.75 16.96 -25.52
CA VAL A 153 9.39 15.70 -25.91
C VAL A 153 8.32 14.63 -26.04
N LYS A 154 8.39 13.84 -27.11
CA LYS A 154 7.51 12.70 -27.34
C LYS A 154 8.31 11.45 -27.69
N ILE A 155 8.01 10.33 -27.02
CA ILE A 155 8.56 9.02 -27.30
C ILE A 155 7.72 8.38 -28.40
N LEU A 156 8.42 7.87 -29.41
CA LEU A 156 7.83 7.19 -30.58
C LEU A 156 8.01 5.67 -30.42
N ASP A 157 7.21 4.88 -31.16
CA ASP A 157 7.46 3.48 -31.48
C ASP A 157 7.75 2.53 -30.27
N PHE A 158 6.81 2.39 -29.35
CA PHE A 158 6.87 1.34 -28.32
C PHE A 158 6.93 -0.06 -28.95
N GLY A 159 7.99 -0.79 -28.69
CA GLY A 159 8.17 -2.25 -28.77
C GLY A 159 7.77 -3.04 -30.03
N VAL A 160 7.01 -2.43 -30.94
CA VAL A 160 6.26 -3.06 -32.06
C VAL A 160 7.13 -3.88 -33.02
N ALA A 161 8.46 -3.80 -32.91
CA ALA A 161 9.35 -4.36 -33.92
C ALA A 161 10.35 -5.43 -33.42
N LYS A 162 10.45 -5.75 -32.13
CA LYS A 162 11.42 -6.75 -31.61
C LYS A 162 10.83 -8.13 -31.34
N LEU A 163 9.93 -8.60 -32.18
CA LEU A 163 9.41 -9.98 -32.16
C LEU A 163 10.35 -11.00 -32.83
N ARG A 164 11.66 -10.83 -32.67
CA ARG A 164 12.66 -11.84 -33.05
C ARG A 164 13.17 -12.54 -31.83
N GLY A 165 12.69 -13.80 -31.59
CA GLY A 165 13.40 -14.84 -30.87
C GLY A 165 12.99 -15.08 -29.42
N ALA A 166 11.75 -15.53 -29.20
CA ALA A 166 11.38 -16.21 -27.94
C ALA A 166 10.52 -17.47 -28.18
N GLU A 167 10.80 -18.22 -29.26
CA GLU A 167 10.33 -19.60 -29.38
C GLU A 167 11.33 -20.42 -30.19
N GLY A 168 12.04 -21.27 -29.50
CA GLY A 168 12.89 -22.29 -30.09
C GLY A 168 14.29 -22.35 -29.52
N HIS A 169 14.42 -22.84 -28.28
CA HIS A 169 15.57 -23.67 -27.90
C HIS A 169 15.32 -24.27 -26.51
N ARG A 170 14.53 -25.31 -26.50
CA ARG A 170 14.80 -26.46 -25.62
C ARG A 170 15.28 -27.54 -26.58
N VAL A 171 16.58 -27.76 -26.65
CA VAL A 171 17.28 -29.06 -26.78
C VAL A 171 18.76 -28.78 -27.07
N ALA A 172 19.60 -29.46 -26.32
CA ALA A 172 21.03 -29.75 -26.50
C ALA A 172 22.05 -28.76 -25.91
N GLU A 173 22.57 -29.19 -24.78
CA GLU A 173 23.93 -28.92 -24.28
C GLU A 173 25.00 -29.19 -25.35
N THR A 174 26.09 -28.45 -25.16
CA THR A 174 27.39 -28.60 -25.86
C THR A 174 27.49 -27.97 -27.25
N ALA A 175 27.94 -26.71 -27.30
CA ALA A 175 29.05 -26.21 -28.13
C ALA A 175 29.09 -24.68 -28.11
N ALA A 176 30.23 -24.06 -28.08
CA ALA A 176 30.46 -22.62 -28.11
C ALA A 176 29.70 -21.93 -29.27
N PRO A 177 29.12 -20.73 -29.04
CA PRO A 177 28.30 -20.04 -30.05
C PRO A 177 29.23 -19.39 -31.10
N THR A 178 29.43 -20.05 -32.21
CA THR A 178 29.89 -19.41 -33.45
C THR A 178 28.64 -18.81 -34.11
N VAL A 179 28.43 -17.52 -33.97
CA VAL A 179 27.34 -16.82 -34.66
C VAL A 179 27.78 -16.58 -36.12
N GLN A 180 27.36 -17.48 -36.99
CA GLN A 180 27.40 -17.26 -38.43
C GLN A 180 26.11 -16.51 -38.82
N THR A 181 26.25 -15.22 -39.13
CA THR A 181 25.18 -14.40 -39.71
C THR A 181 25.39 -14.32 -41.19
N ASP A 182 24.42 -14.84 -41.95
CA ASP A 182 24.27 -14.57 -43.37
C ASP A 182 24.13 -13.04 -43.63
N ALA A 183 24.75 -12.60 -44.66
CA ALA A 183 24.97 -11.21 -45.03
C ALA A 183 23.67 -10.38 -45.12
N GLY A 184 23.70 -9.21 -44.49
CA GLY A 184 22.85 -8.07 -44.89
C GLY A 184 21.82 -7.63 -43.83
N VAL A 185 22.13 -6.51 -43.18
CA VAL A 185 21.21 -5.61 -42.47
C VAL A 185 20.67 -6.10 -41.11
N ILE A 186 21.49 -5.92 -40.10
CA ILE A 186 20.99 -5.86 -38.70
C ILE A 186 20.86 -4.39 -38.34
N VAL A 187 19.62 -3.91 -38.37
CA VAL A 187 19.20 -2.59 -37.93
C VAL A 187 19.07 -2.56 -36.43
N GLY A 188 19.90 -1.80 -35.74
CA GLY A 188 19.79 -1.50 -34.31
C GLY A 188 21.07 -0.85 -33.80
N THR A 189 20.98 0.35 -33.25
CA THR A 189 22.12 1.11 -32.71
C THR A 189 22.55 0.46 -31.40
N ALA A 190 23.60 -0.37 -31.42
CA ALA A 190 24.06 -1.24 -30.33
C ALA A 190 24.35 -0.47 -29.02
N GLY A 191 24.74 0.79 -29.08
CA GLY A 191 25.21 1.57 -27.93
C GLY A 191 24.14 2.05 -26.93
N TYR A 192 22.83 1.69 -27.09
CA TYR A 192 21.75 2.00 -26.13
C TYR A 192 21.08 0.73 -25.54
N MET A 193 21.51 -0.46 -26.00
CA MET A 193 21.01 -1.72 -25.45
C MET A 193 21.50 -1.90 -24.03
N ALA A 194 20.62 -2.37 -23.13
CA ALA A 194 21.02 -2.73 -21.79
C ALA A 194 21.81 -4.06 -21.78
N PRO A 195 22.70 -4.30 -20.79
CA PRO A 195 23.50 -5.52 -20.68
C PRO A 195 22.68 -6.82 -20.75
N GLU A 196 21.53 -6.90 -20.07
CA GLU A 196 20.62 -8.05 -20.12
C GLU A 196 20.03 -8.30 -21.50
N GLN A 197 19.79 -7.23 -22.27
CA GLN A 197 19.35 -7.35 -23.67
C GLN A 197 20.47 -7.86 -24.59
N VAL A 198 21.72 -7.47 -24.31
CA VAL A 198 22.89 -7.97 -25.03
C VAL A 198 23.12 -9.46 -24.75
N ARG A 199 22.91 -9.91 -23.50
CA ARG A 199 23.00 -11.32 -23.09
C ARG A 199 21.80 -12.15 -23.56
N GLY A 200 20.72 -11.55 -24.06
CA GLY A 200 19.50 -12.25 -24.46
C GLY A 200 18.62 -12.68 -23.28
N GLU A 201 18.82 -12.09 -22.13
CA GLU A 201 18.03 -12.33 -20.89
C GLU A 201 16.69 -11.60 -20.95
N GLU A 202 15.76 -11.98 -20.08
CA GLU A 202 14.50 -11.23 -19.94
C GLU A 202 14.75 -9.81 -19.47
N SER A 203 14.14 -8.83 -20.13
CA SER A 203 14.30 -7.41 -19.84
C SER A 203 12.97 -6.76 -19.48
N ASP A 204 12.97 -6.00 -18.40
CA ASP A 204 11.85 -5.20 -17.91
C ASP A 204 12.07 -3.68 -18.15
N GLY A 205 11.29 -2.83 -17.45
CA GLY A 205 11.40 -1.37 -17.57
C GLY A 205 12.76 -0.79 -17.21
N ARG A 206 13.62 -1.53 -16.51
CA ARG A 206 14.99 -1.11 -16.14
C ARG A 206 15.95 -1.11 -17.33
N ALA A 207 15.62 -1.85 -18.40
CA ALA A 207 16.33 -1.73 -19.67
C ALA A 207 16.10 -0.34 -20.33
N ASP A 208 14.89 0.21 -20.24
CA ASP A 208 14.59 1.56 -20.71
C ASP A 208 15.28 2.63 -19.84
N VAL A 209 15.46 2.39 -18.56
CA VAL A 209 16.24 3.25 -17.64
C VAL A 209 17.71 3.30 -18.07
N PHE A 210 18.31 2.16 -18.41
CA PHE A 210 19.68 2.10 -18.94
C PHE A 210 19.81 2.89 -20.26
N ALA A 211 18.88 2.66 -21.20
CA ALA A 211 18.86 3.36 -22.47
C ALA A 211 18.72 4.88 -22.30
N LEU A 212 17.87 5.33 -21.36
CA LEU A 212 17.73 6.75 -21.02
C LEU A 212 19.00 7.31 -20.37
N GLY A 213 19.71 6.53 -19.55
CA GLY A 213 21.01 6.87 -19.00
C GLY A 213 22.05 7.11 -20.10
N ALA A 214 22.10 6.25 -21.14
CA ALA A 214 22.98 6.42 -22.31
C ALA A 214 22.60 7.65 -23.14
N ILE A 215 21.31 7.94 -23.28
CA ILE A 215 20.83 9.17 -23.93
C ILE A 215 21.24 10.41 -23.12
N LEU A 216 21.07 10.42 -21.82
CA LEU A 216 21.45 11.53 -20.95
C LEU A 216 22.95 11.78 -20.98
N PHE A 217 23.77 10.73 -20.98
CA PHE A 217 25.22 10.83 -21.18
C PHE A 217 25.53 11.55 -22.48
N GLU A 218 24.90 11.15 -23.61
CA GLU A 218 25.11 11.76 -24.91
C GLU A 218 24.61 13.21 -24.97
N LEU A 219 23.48 13.53 -24.32
CA LEU A 219 22.99 14.91 -24.19
C LEU A 219 23.99 15.83 -23.49
N LEU A 220 24.67 15.33 -22.46
CA LEU A 220 25.63 16.10 -21.65
C LEU A 220 26.99 16.23 -22.35
N THR A 221 27.44 15.17 -23.03
CA THR A 221 28.81 15.11 -23.55
C THR A 221 28.91 15.34 -25.05
N GLY A 222 27.80 15.18 -25.78
CA GLY A 222 27.81 15.14 -27.25
C GLY A 222 28.42 13.86 -27.83
N ARG A 223 28.75 12.85 -26.98
CA ARG A 223 29.35 11.58 -27.39
C ARG A 223 28.47 10.43 -26.87
N ARG A 224 28.42 9.34 -27.64
CA ARG A 224 27.72 8.13 -27.18
C ARG A 224 28.45 7.50 -26.00
N ALA A 225 27.71 6.94 -25.07
CA ALA A 225 28.25 6.26 -23.89
C ALA A 225 29.10 5.05 -24.30
N PHE A 226 28.61 4.28 -25.25
CA PHE A 226 29.26 3.08 -25.76
C PHE A 226 29.34 3.20 -27.29
N ASP A 227 30.51 3.64 -27.81
CA ASP A 227 30.76 3.79 -29.23
C ASP A 227 32.15 3.26 -29.53
N ARG A 228 32.23 2.22 -30.35
CA ARG A 228 33.47 1.55 -30.77
C ARG A 228 33.47 1.37 -32.27
N GLN A 229 34.63 0.93 -32.83
CA GLN A 229 34.80 0.83 -34.30
C GLN A 229 33.91 -0.25 -34.91
N SER A 230 33.64 -1.34 -34.16
CA SER A 230 32.74 -2.39 -34.60
C SER A 230 31.52 -2.53 -33.68
N ARG A 231 30.45 -3.16 -34.20
CA ARG A 231 29.27 -3.48 -33.43
C ARG A 231 29.55 -4.42 -32.26
N SER A 232 30.37 -5.45 -32.49
CA SER A 232 30.76 -6.43 -31.47
C SER A 232 31.51 -5.74 -30.35
N GLU A 233 32.45 -4.86 -30.64
CA GLU A 233 33.17 -4.07 -29.63
C GLU A 233 32.24 -3.12 -28.86
N THR A 234 31.22 -2.55 -29.53
CA THR A 234 30.22 -1.69 -28.86
C THR A 234 29.37 -2.50 -27.90
N LEU A 235 28.98 -3.74 -28.27
CA LEU A 235 28.24 -4.62 -27.39
C LEU A 235 29.09 -5.10 -26.19
N GLU A 236 30.37 -5.41 -26.44
CA GLU A 236 31.32 -5.74 -25.37
C GLU A 236 31.57 -4.55 -24.43
N ALA A 237 31.71 -3.34 -24.97
CA ALA A 237 31.79 -2.11 -24.15
C ALA A 237 30.55 -1.88 -23.30
N THR A 238 29.37 -2.20 -23.81
CA THR A 238 28.12 -2.13 -23.02
C THR A 238 28.16 -3.08 -21.83
N LEU A 239 28.78 -4.27 -21.98
CA LEU A 239 28.86 -5.24 -20.90
C LEU A 239 29.95 -4.92 -19.87
N LEU A 240 31.07 -4.34 -20.27
CA LEU A 240 32.28 -4.27 -19.45
C LEU A 240 32.73 -2.86 -19.09
N ASP A 241 32.54 -1.86 -19.95
CA ASP A 241 33.13 -0.53 -19.79
C ASP A 241 32.31 0.40 -18.90
N ASP A 242 32.98 1.25 -18.11
CA ASP A 242 32.39 2.41 -17.45
C ASP A 242 32.63 3.69 -18.31
N PRO A 243 31.59 4.24 -18.96
CA PRO A 243 31.75 5.41 -19.83
C PRO A 243 32.09 6.69 -19.05
N LEU A 244 31.89 6.75 -17.75
CA LEU A 244 32.16 7.93 -16.95
C LEU A 244 33.63 8.10 -16.57
N THR A 245 34.45 7.05 -16.68
CA THR A 245 35.88 7.10 -16.39
C THR A 245 36.58 8.17 -17.20
N SER A 246 36.18 8.36 -18.47
CA SER A 246 36.75 9.34 -19.36
C SER A 246 36.19 10.77 -19.22
N VAL A 247 35.08 10.94 -18.51
CA VAL A 247 34.31 12.21 -18.42
C VAL A 247 34.46 12.91 -17.09
N ARG A 248 34.75 12.17 -16.00
CA ARG A 248 34.93 12.74 -14.65
C ARG A 248 35.97 13.85 -14.56
N SER A 249 36.94 13.88 -15.47
CA SER A 249 38.03 14.86 -15.50
C SER A 249 37.82 16.01 -16.49
N ALA A 250 36.83 15.98 -17.36
CA ALA A 250 36.77 16.86 -18.54
C ALA A 250 35.48 17.67 -18.71
N HIS A 251 34.43 17.45 -17.87
CA HIS A 251 33.13 18.09 -18.09
C HIS A 251 32.60 18.86 -16.86
N ASN A 252 32.05 20.05 -17.14
CA ASN A 252 31.44 20.96 -16.16
C ASN A 252 30.03 20.50 -15.67
N ALA A 253 29.69 19.22 -15.79
CA ALA A 253 28.40 18.73 -15.30
C ALA A 253 28.45 18.57 -13.74
N PRO A 254 27.42 19.02 -13.02
CA PRO A 254 27.35 18.87 -11.57
C PRO A 254 27.49 17.41 -11.16
N ALA A 255 28.22 17.14 -10.08
CA ALA A 255 28.47 15.80 -9.58
C ALA A 255 27.14 15.01 -9.32
N ALA A 256 26.07 15.70 -8.97
CA ALA A 256 24.74 15.11 -8.78
C ALA A 256 24.16 14.53 -10.07
N VAL A 257 24.35 15.21 -11.23
CA VAL A 257 23.89 14.72 -12.54
C VAL A 257 24.72 13.52 -12.98
N LEU A 258 26.05 13.56 -12.78
CA LEU A 258 26.95 12.44 -13.12
C LEU A 258 26.59 11.19 -12.32
N ARG A 259 26.23 11.31 -11.04
CA ARG A 259 25.73 10.18 -10.22
C ARG A 259 24.42 9.58 -10.75
N ILE A 260 23.52 10.41 -11.30
CA ILE A 260 22.30 9.90 -11.94
C ILE A 260 22.64 9.07 -13.17
N VAL A 261 23.55 9.58 -14.03
CA VAL A 261 24.01 8.84 -15.22
C VAL A 261 24.67 7.53 -14.82
N GLU A 262 25.59 7.57 -13.84
CA GLU A 262 26.28 6.41 -13.30
C GLU A 262 25.29 5.32 -12.87
N ARG A 263 24.30 5.69 -12.06
CA ARG A 263 23.28 4.76 -11.57
C ARG A 263 22.38 4.21 -12.68
N CYS A 264 22.09 4.99 -13.72
CA CYS A 264 21.34 4.46 -14.88
C CYS A 264 22.14 3.43 -15.67
N LEU A 265 23.49 3.62 -15.77
CA LEU A 265 24.39 2.79 -16.57
C LEU A 265 25.03 1.63 -15.81
N GLU A 266 24.58 1.34 -14.58
CA GLU A 266 24.95 0.12 -13.84
C GLU A 266 24.66 -1.12 -14.64
N LYS A 267 25.60 -2.09 -14.59
CA LYS A 267 25.50 -3.32 -15.40
C LYS A 267 24.40 -4.24 -14.92
N GLU A 268 24.26 -4.37 -13.61
CA GLU A 268 23.20 -5.15 -12.99
C GLU A 268 21.91 -4.33 -12.89
N PRO A 269 20.77 -4.84 -13.36
CA PRO A 269 19.49 -4.12 -13.32
C PRO A 269 19.07 -3.69 -11.92
N ASP A 270 19.39 -4.48 -10.89
CA ASP A 270 19.05 -4.20 -9.50
C ASP A 270 19.81 -3.01 -8.90
N ALA A 271 20.97 -2.65 -9.48
CA ALA A 271 21.75 -1.48 -9.05
C ALA A 271 21.28 -0.16 -9.68
N ARG A 272 20.40 -0.21 -10.71
CA ARG A 272 19.85 0.97 -11.40
C ARG A 272 18.70 1.62 -10.63
N PHE A 273 18.14 2.69 -11.19
CA PHE A 273 16.81 3.15 -10.78
C PHE A 273 15.78 2.05 -11.07
N GLN A 274 14.97 1.72 -10.09
CA GLN A 274 14.02 0.61 -10.22
C GLN A 274 12.74 1.02 -10.97
N SER A 275 12.48 2.32 -11.10
CA SER A 275 11.42 2.83 -11.95
C SER A 275 11.85 4.07 -12.73
N ALA A 276 11.23 4.28 -13.88
CA ALA A 276 11.41 5.51 -14.64
C ALA A 276 10.83 6.74 -13.91
N ALA A 277 9.88 6.55 -13.00
CA ALA A 277 9.34 7.61 -12.16
C ALA A 277 10.39 8.15 -11.17
N ASP A 278 11.17 7.27 -10.53
CA ASP A 278 12.24 7.66 -9.62
C ASP A 278 13.34 8.42 -10.36
N LEU A 279 13.66 7.98 -11.57
CA LEU A 279 14.62 8.68 -12.44
C LEU A 279 14.11 10.08 -12.83
N ALA A 280 12.83 10.22 -13.18
CA ALA A 280 12.24 11.52 -13.49
C ALA A 280 12.36 12.48 -12.30
N PHE A 281 12.03 12.02 -11.13
CA PHE A 281 12.13 12.80 -9.88
C PHE A 281 13.58 13.23 -9.58
N ALA A 282 14.54 12.31 -9.68
CA ALA A 282 15.96 12.61 -9.46
C ALA A 282 16.47 13.70 -10.43
N LEU A 283 16.08 13.63 -11.70
CA LEU A 283 16.47 14.60 -12.73
C LEU A 283 15.85 15.99 -12.50
N GLU A 284 14.60 16.07 -12.08
CA GLU A 284 13.90 17.31 -11.74
C GLU A 284 14.53 18.01 -10.55
N THR A 285 14.89 17.23 -9.52
CA THR A 285 15.51 17.75 -8.29
C THR A 285 16.88 18.40 -8.58
N VAL A 286 17.68 17.79 -9.45
CA VAL A 286 19.02 18.30 -9.77
C VAL A 286 18.95 19.42 -10.82
N GLY A 287 18.03 19.38 -11.77
CA GLY A 287 17.82 20.43 -12.77
C GLY A 287 17.40 21.77 -12.16
N GLY A 288 16.58 21.76 -11.09
CA GLY A 288 16.14 22.95 -10.35
C GLY A 288 17.29 23.66 -9.60
N ASN A 289 18.24 22.90 -9.07
CA ASN A 289 19.37 23.46 -8.30
C ASN A 289 20.50 24.03 -9.20
N ALA A 290 20.58 23.63 -10.46
CA ALA A 290 21.59 24.14 -11.38
C ALA A 290 21.32 25.58 -11.85
N ALA A 291 20.07 26.04 -11.74
CA ALA A 291 19.69 27.39 -12.13
C ALA A 291 20.12 28.48 -11.13
N THR A 292 20.48 28.11 -9.91
CA THR A 292 20.85 29.02 -8.81
C THR A 292 22.38 29.23 -8.65
N ALA A 293 23.21 28.45 -9.34
CA ALA A 293 24.68 28.46 -9.14
C ALA A 293 25.48 29.37 -10.07
N SER A 294 24.88 30.17 -10.94
CA SER A 294 25.58 31.01 -11.91
C SER A 294 25.35 32.50 -11.71
N ARG A 295 25.72 33.04 -10.57
CA ARG A 295 26.00 34.48 -10.43
C ARG A 295 27.08 34.70 -9.38
N GLU A 296 28.32 34.71 -9.81
CA GLU A 296 29.43 35.38 -9.09
C GLU A 296 29.41 36.88 -9.35
N PRO A 297 29.57 37.74 -8.34
CA PRO A 297 29.68 39.17 -8.53
C PRO A 297 31.16 39.56 -8.71
N THR A 298 31.50 40.12 -9.87
CA THR A 298 32.78 40.79 -10.13
C THR A 298 32.88 42.09 -9.32
N ILE A 299 33.86 42.12 -8.41
CA ILE A 299 34.23 43.31 -7.65
C ILE A 299 35.10 44.21 -8.56
N ALA A 300 34.59 45.38 -8.92
CA ALA A 300 35.40 46.49 -9.50
C ALA A 300 35.67 47.54 -8.41
N ARG A 301 36.93 47.72 -8.07
CA ARG A 301 37.46 48.86 -7.24
C ARG A 301 37.39 50.16 -8.03
N ARG A 302 36.77 51.19 -7.41
CA ARG A 302 37.32 52.55 -7.34
C ARG A 302 36.29 53.61 -6.93
N ALA A 303 36.64 54.34 -5.96
CA ALA A 303 36.62 55.78 -5.72
C ALA A 303 35.86 56.22 -4.45
N VAL A 304 36.68 56.80 -3.57
CA VAL A 304 36.28 57.44 -2.34
C VAL A 304 35.95 58.90 -2.69
N TRP A 305 34.72 59.34 -2.47
CA TRP A 305 34.20 60.69 -2.17
C TRP A 305 32.66 60.66 -2.42
N PRO A 306 31.76 61.08 -1.60
CA PRO A 306 31.82 61.95 -0.45
C PRO A 306 31.09 61.43 0.84
N ILE A 307 31.78 61.46 1.93
CA ILE A 307 31.26 61.07 3.26
C ILE A 307 30.25 62.07 3.87
N LEU A 308 30.09 63.22 3.33
CA LEU A 308 29.23 64.27 3.94
C LEU A 308 27.81 64.43 3.33
N ILE A 309 27.51 63.77 2.23
CA ILE A 309 26.09 63.65 1.75
C ILE A 309 25.42 62.40 2.34
N ALA A 310 26.19 61.49 2.86
CA ALA A 310 25.68 60.24 3.45
C ALA A 310 24.96 60.40 4.77
N ALA A 311 25.29 61.45 5.57
CA ALA A 311 24.66 61.57 6.89
C ALA A 311 23.25 62.17 6.88
N ALA A 312 22.93 63.01 5.89
CA ALA A 312 21.56 63.51 5.70
C ALA A 312 20.65 62.53 4.96
N LEU A 313 21.23 61.69 4.08
CA LEU A 313 20.52 60.58 3.44
C LEU A 313 20.29 59.40 4.37
N LEU A 314 21.19 59.18 5.36
CA LEU A 314 21.01 58.11 6.37
C LEU A 314 19.84 58.35 7.32
N LEU A 315 19.46 59.61 7.60
CA LEU A 315 18.26 59.93 8.41
C LEU A 315 16.96 59.82 7.63
N ALA A 316 16.96 60.15 6.35
CA ALA A 316 15.82 59.94 5.47
C ALA A 316 15.65 58.48 5.03
N VAL A 317 16.77 57.74 4.90
CA VAL A 317 16.79 56.31 4.61
C VAL A 317 16.43 55.50 5.87
N GLY A 318 16.76 55.96 7.09
CA GLY A 318 16.36 55.30 8.31
C GLY A 318 14.83 55.29 8.53
N ALA A 319 14.15 56.38 8.19
CA ALA A 319 12.68 56.41 8.21
C ALA A 319 12.02 55.65 7.04
N GLY A 320 12.73 55.56 5.89
CA GLY A 320 12.31 54.74 4.75
C GLY A 320 12.57 53.22 4.96
N VAL A 321 13.68 52.87 5.63
CA VAL A 321 14.04 51.49 5.92
C VAL A 321 13.14 50.86 6.99
N VAL A 322 12.66 51.64 7.97
CA VAL A 322 11.65 51.15 8.93
C VAL A 322 10.30 50.92 8.22
N LYS A 323 9.99 51.63 7.17
CA LYS A 323 8.81 51.41 6.33
C LYS A 323 9.02 50.30 5.28
N LEU A 324 10.29 50.04 4.88
CA LEU A 324 10.67 48.95 3.98
C LEU A 324 10.96 47.65 4.69
N TRP A 325 11.16 47.68 6.00
CA TRP A 325 11.18 46.47 6.83
C TRP A 325 9.76 46.00 7.21
N GLN A 326 8.74 46.72 6.85
CA GLN A 326 7.36 46.26 6.71
C GLN A 326 7.05 45.89 5.25
N THR A 327 8.02 45.34 4.52
CA THR A 327 7.70 44.62 3.30
C THR A 327 6.77 43.46 3.71
N PRO A 328 5.62 43.33 3.06
CA PRO A 328 4.83 42.16 3.23
C PRO A 328 5.78 40.98 2.88
N GLU A 329 5.85 40.02 3.80
CA GLU A 329 6.45 38.73 3.54
C GLU A 329 6.14 38.36 2.09
N THR A 330 7.14 38.41 1.21
CA THR A 330 7.02 37.85 -0.13
C THR A 330 6.47 36.46 0.08
N ALA A 331 5.23 36.25 -0.33
CA ALA A 331 4.61 34.97 -0.30
C ALA A 331 5.61 33.96 -0.88
N PRO A 332 6.02 32.94 -0.14
CA PRO A 332 6.91 31.93 -0.67
C PRO A 332 6.28 31.44 -1.96
N ALA A 333 7.08 31.34 -3.02
CA ALA A 333 6.66 30.85 -4.31
C ALA A 333 5.75 29.63 -4.08
N ASP A 334 4.58 29.59 -4.73
CA ASP A 334 3.55 28.55 -4.60
C ASP A 334 4.21 27.15 -4.61
N SER A 335 4.51 26.66 -3.42
CA SER A 335 5.04 25.31 -3.26
C SER A 335 3.90 24.36 -3.55
N GLN A 336 3.93 23.73 -4.72
CA GLN A 336 2.94 22.75 -5.12
C GLN A 336 3.03 21.52 -4.22
N LEU A 337 1.89 20.89 -3.95
CA LEU A 337 1.83 19.61 -3.27
C LEU A 337 2.68 18.58 -4.02
N VAL A 338 3.68 18.04 -3.35
CA VAL A 338 4.53 16.97 -3.89
C VAL A 338 4.12 15.67 -3.22
N ARG A 339 3.79 14.66 -4.03
CA ARG A 339 3.40 13.32 -3.56
C ARG A 339 4.34 12.28 -4.13
N PHE A 340 4.85 11.41 -3.27
CA PHE A 340 5.70 10.29 -3.70
C PHE A 340 5.60 9.12 -2.71
N PRO A 341 5.69 7.86 -3.20
CA PRO A 341 5.86 6.70 -2.34
C PRO A 341 7.28 6.65 -1.78
N ILE A 342 7.43 6.13 -0.58
CA ILE A 342 8.73 5.77 -0.03
C ILE A 342 8.97 4.29 -0.34
N PRO A 343 9.94 3.93 -1.18
CA PRO A 343 10.26 2.54 -1.42
C PRO A 343 10.75 1.90 -0.11
N VAL A 344 10.15 0.79 0.24
CA VAL A 344 10.53 -0.05 1.38
C VAL A 344 11.22 -1.27 0.80
N ASP A 345 12.32 -1.73 1.42
CA ASP A 345 12.98 -2.97 1.02
C ASP A 345 11.91 -4.08 0.89
N SER A 346 11.92 -4.80 -0.24
CA SER A 346 10.94 -5.85 -0.56
C SER A 346 10.84 -6.94 0.53
N ARG A 347 11.84 -7.04 1.40
CA ARG A 347 11.87 -7.90 2.57
C ARG A 347 11.17 -7.30 3.80
N ILE A 348 10.80 -6.02 3.77
CA ILE A 348 10.15 -5.33 4.88
C ILE A 348 8.65 -5.24 4.60
N ARG A 349 7.82 -5.97 5.38
CA ARG A 349 6.37 -5.90 5.30
C ARG A 349 5.82 -4.85 6.26
N PHE A 350 5.05 -3.93 5.73
CA PHE A 350 4.38 -2.89 6.52
C PHE A 350 3.19 -3.48 7.28
N THR A 351 3.27 -3.55 8.59
CA THR A 351 2.22 -4.18 9.41
C THR A 351 1.35 -3.20 10.18
N SER A 352 1.80 -1.98 10.48
CA SER A 352 0.97 -0.96 11.17
C SER A 352 1.66 0.40 11.27
N HIS A 353 0.90 1.44 11.56
CA HIS A 353 1.22 2.81 11.95
C HIS A 353 2.62 3.36 11.60
N ALA A 354 2.63 4.42 10.83
CA ALA A 354 3.79 5.28 10.62
C ALA A 354 3.64 6.57 11.45
N ALA A 355 4.74 7.03 12.02
CA ALA A 355 4.86 8.32 12.66
C ALA A 355 5.91 9.16 11.94
N ILE A 356 5.77 10.48 11.99
CA ILE A 356 6.72 11.44 11.43
C ILE A 356 7.17 12.39 12.53
N SER A 357 8.45 12.78 12.52
CA SER A 357 8.98 13.76 13.47
C SER A 357 8.33 15.14 13.29
N PRO A 358 8.29 15.99 14.35
CA PRO A 358 7.66 17.30 14.26
C PRO A 358 8.26 18.20 13.16
N ASP A 359 9.55 18.10 12.90
CA ASP A 359 10.26 18.81 11.82
C ASP A 359 9.96 18.24 10.44
N GLY A 360 9.34 17.05 10.34
CA GLY A 360 9.02 16.36 9.09
C GLY A 360 10.22 15.62 8.48
N GLY A 361 11.35 15.55 9.16
CA GLY A 361 12.61 14.99 8.60
C GLY A 361 12.77 13.48 8.76
N THR A 362 12.10 12.86 9.73
CA THR A 362 12.28 11.43 10.05
C THR A 362 10.95 10.71 10.16
N ILE A 363 10.85 9.55 9.51
CA ILE A 363 9.69 8.67 9.59
C ILE A 363 10.09 7.43 10.40
N VAL A 364 9.25 7.05 11.36
CA VAL A 364 9.37 5.78 12.09
C VAL A 364 8.15 4.93 11.80
N TYR A 365 8.38 3.69 11.43
CA TYR A 365 7.32 2.73 11.12
C TYR A 365 7.64 1.35 11.67
N SER A 366 6.60 0.57 11.93
CA SER A 366 6.75 -0.82 12.35
C SER A 366 6.69 -1.75 11.13
N SER A 367 7.63 -2.66 11.02
CA SER A 367 7.73 -3.64 9.95
C SER A 367 8.40 -4.93 10.39
N SER A 368 8.29 -5.98 9.57
CA SER A 368 8.99 -7.26 9.79
C SER A 368 9.90 -7.58 8.61
N GLU A 369 11.13 -8.02 8.89
CA GLU A 369 12.06 -8.51 7.87
C GLU A 369 11.68 -9.95 7.47
N GLY A 370 10.83 -10.07 6.43
CA GLY A 370 10.35 -11.37 5.95
C GLY A 370 9.22 -11.96 6.80
N LEU A 371 8.82 -13.18 6.47
CA LEU A 371 7.70 -13.89 7.09
C LEU A 371 8.02 -14.44 8.49
N GLU A 372 9.29 -14.68 8.77
CA GLU A 372 9.73 -15.38 9.97
C GLU A 372 10.26 -14.49 11.10
N LYS A 373 10.51 -13.19 10.83
CA LYS A 373 11.08 -12.28 11.84
C LYS A 373 10.00 -11.45 12.54
N SER A 374 10.23 -11.18 13.82
CA SER A 374 9.36 -10.34 14.63
C SER A 374 9.28 -8.91 14.10
N GLN A 375 8.09 -8.32 14.16
CA GLN A 375 7.86 -6.91 13.89
C GLN A 375 8.77 -6.04 14.78
N ARG A 376 9.43 -5.01 14.21
CA ARG A 376 10.21 -4.01 14.93
C ARG A 376 10.09 -2.63 14.30
N LEU A 377 10.62 -1.61 14.96
CA LEU A 377 10.64 -0.26 14.44
C LEU A 377 11.83 -0.05 13.50
N PHE A 378 11.57 0.71 12.45
CA PHE A 378 12.56 1.24 11.53
C PHE A 378 12.44 2.75 11.51
N ALA A 379 13.57 3.43 11.58
CA ALA A 379 13.66 4.88 11.41
C ALA A 379 14.28 5.18 10.04
N ARG A 380 13.69 6.13 9.31
CA ARG A 380 14.19 6.57 8.01
C ARG A 380 14.10 8.09 7.91
N ARG A 381 15.19 8.74 7.59
CA ARG A 381 15.18 10.15 7.21
C ARG A 381 14.57 10.29 5.80
N ILE A 382 13.82 11.36 5.58
CA ILE A 382 13.19 11.62 4.25
C ILE A 382 14.27 11.84 3.17
N ASP A 383 15.42 12.41 3.55
CA ASP A 383 16.55 12.66 2.66
C ASP A 383 17.46 11.43 2.44
N GLN A 384 17.16 10.27 3.03
CA GLN A 384 17.93 9.04 2.92
C GLN A 384 17.10 7.91 2.35
N ILE A 385 17.74 7.01 1.60
CA ILE A 385 17.08 5.83 1.02
C ILE A 385 17.00 4.70 2.05
N ALA A 386 18.05 4.48 2.82
CA ALA A 386 18.11 3.38 3.78
C ALA A 386 17.37 3.68 5.07
N ALA A 387 16.61 2.71 5.56
CA ALA A 387 16.03 2.73 6.90
C ALA A 387 16.97 2.05 7.90
N ILE A 388 17.00 2.53 9.14
CA ILE A 388 17.75 1.96 10.25
C ILE A 388 16.79 1.17 11.11
N ALA A 389 17.08 -0.12 11.34
CA ALA A 389 16.33 -0.91 12.31
C ALA A 389 16.68 -0.47 13.73
N LEU A 390 15.69 -0.15 14.56
CA LEU A 390 15.90 0.27 15.94
C LEU A 390 16.07 -0.98 16.84
N PRO A 391 17.22 -1.16 17.49
CA PRO A 391 17.50 -2.33 18.33
C PRO A 391 16.55 -2.42 19.53
N GLY A 392 16.15 -3.65 19.94
CA GLY A 392 15.32 -3.91 21.12
C GLY A 392 13.86 -3.45 20.97
N THR A 393 13.41 -3.19 19.74
CA THR A 393 12.03 -2.77 19.44
C THR A 393 11.18 -3.90 18.88
N GLU A 394 11.52 -5.14 19.19
CA GLU A 394 10.74 -6.31 18.80
C GLU A 394 9.30 -6.20 19.31
N GLN A 395 8.33 -6.55 18.48
CA GLN A 395 6.88 -6.42 18.73
C GLN A 395 6.37 -4.99 18.92
N ALA A 396 7.18 -3.99 18.60
CA ALA A 396 6.79 -2.60 18.74
C ALA A 396 5.66 -2.21 17.77
N GLY A 397 4.68 -1.51 18.30
CA GLY A 397 3.58 -0.94 17.52
C GLY A 397 3.23 0.47 17.98
N ARG A 398 2.52 1.20 17.10
CA ARG A 398 1.99 2.54 17.36
C ARG A 398 3.04 3.54 17.84
N PRO A 399 4.13 3.75 17.09
CA PRO A 399 5.16 4.71 17.47
C PRO A 399 4.63 6.15 17.45
N PHE A 400 5.17 7.02 18.31
CA PHE A 400 4.94 8.47 18.31
C PHE A 400 6.18 9.19 18.82
N PHE A 401 6.46 10.35 18.26
CA PHE A 401 7.70 11.10 18.53
C PHE A 401 7.63 11.92 19.81
N SER A 402 8.80 12.15 20.40
CA SER A 402 9.02 13.23 21.36
C SER A 402 8.94 14.59 20.65
N PRO A 403 8.66 15.69 21.38
CA PRO A 403 8.53 17.03 20.81
C PRO A 403 9.80 17.54 20.11
N ASP A 404 10.98 17.09 20.55
CA ASP A 404 12.28 17.40 19.93
C ASP A 404 12.59 16.56 18.68
N GLY A 405 11.78 15.50 18.41
CA GLY A 405 11.99 14.59 17.29
C GLY A 405 13.17 13.61 17.49
N GLU A 406 13.88 13.63 18.62
CA GLU A 406 15.06 12.78 18.84
C GLU A 406 14.72 11.38 19.36
N SER A 407 13.57 11.22 19.98
CA SER A 407 13.11 9.96 20.57
C SER A 407 11.76 9.54 20.03
N VAL A 408 11.47 8.24 20.12
CA VAL A 408 10.16 7.66 19.79
C VAL A 408 9.69 6.80 20.96
N ALA A 409 8.44 6.99 21.36
CA ALA A 409 7.77 6.10 22.29
C ALA A 409 6.92 5.09 21.51
N PHE A 410 6.78 3.87 22.05
CA PHE A 410 6.07 2.77 21.41
C PHE A 410 5.59 1.76 22.45
N TRP A 411 4.61 0.97 22.06
CA TRP A 411 4.10 -0.12 22.88
C TRP A 411 4.67 -1.47 22.42
N ALA A 412 5.21 -2.24 23.36
CA ALA A 412 5.71 -3.60 23.14
C ALA A 412 5.71 -4.37 24.49
N ASP A 413 5.46 -5.70 24.45
CA ASP A 413 5.51 -6.61 25.62
C ASP A 413 4.67 -6.12 26.82
N ASN A 414 3.47 -5.60 26.59
CA ASN A 414 2.61 -4.99 27.61
C ASN A 414 3.29 -3.84 28.38
N LYS A 415 4.17 -3.08 27.71
CA LYS A 415 4.89 -1.93 28.27
C LYS A 415 4.90 -0.79 27.27
N LEU A 416 4.81 0.42 27.80
CA LEU A 416 5.19 1.63 27.05
C LEU A 416 6.70 1.82 27.22
N LYS A 417 7.41 1.93 26.12
CA LYS A 417 8.87 2.06 26.04
C LYS A 417 9.24 3.28 25.22
N ARG A 418 10.48 3.79 25.35
CA ARG A 418 11.05 4.82 24.47
C ARG A 418 12.45 4.45 24.04
N THR A 419 12.87 4.90 22.85
CA THR A 419 14.24 4.76 22.33
C THR A 419 14.60 5.97 21.47
N ARG A 420 15.89 6.18 21.22
CA ARG A 420 16.36 7.21 20.28
C ARG A 420 16.16 6.74 18.84
N VAL A 421 15.82 7.68 17.95
CA VAL A 421 15.59 7.39 16.53
C VAL A 421 16.87 7.11 15.74
N ASP A 422 18.02 7.48 16.28
CA ASP A 422 19.33 7.21 15.70
C ASP A 422 19.84 5.76 15.91
N GLY A 423 19.08 4.95 16.67
CA GLY A 423 19.42 3.55 16.95
C GLY A 423 20.59 3.34 17.89
N THR A 424 21.10 4.39 18.54
CA THR A 424 22.29 4.34 19.43
C THR A 424 21.98 3.85 20.84
N SER A 425 20.70 3.79 21.24
CA SER A 425 20.31 3.43 22.61
C SER A 425 19.35 2.24 22.66
N ALA A 426 19.48 1.41 23.69
CA ALA A 426 18.48 0.39 24.00
C ALA A 426 17.18 1.05 24.51
N PRO A 427 16.00 0.44 24.27
CA PRO A 427 14.75 0.96 24.76
C PRO A 427 14.66 1.01 26.29
N VAL A 428 14.14 2.12 26.81
CA VAL A 428 13.87 2.33 28.22
C VAL A 428 12.37 2.14 28.48
N ILE A 429 12.04 1.40 29.54
CA ILE A 429 10.65 1.18 29.97
C ILE A 429 10.14 2.44 30.65
N ILE A 430 9.00 2.97 30.22
CA ILE A 430 8.30 4.09 30.84
C ILE A 430 7.30 3.56 31.89
N CYS A 431 6.43 2.63 31.50
CA CYS A 431 5.47 2.01 32.44
C CYS A 431 4.96 0.66 31.92
N ALA A 432 4.38 -0.14 32.82
CA ALA A 432 3.60 -1.31 32.44
C ALA A 432 2.24 -0.88 31.91
N LEU A 433 1.79 -1.49 30.79
CA LEU A 433 0.57 -1.10 30.08
C LEU A 433 -0.03 -2.27 29.30
N GLU A 434 -1.13 -2.82 29.76
CA GLU A 434 -1.79 -3.98 29.17
C GLU A 434 -2.38 -3.72 27.78
N SER A 435 -2.83 -2.48 27.53
CA SER A 435 -3.42 -2.08 26.24
C SER A 435 -3.09 -0.62 25.92
N PHE A 436 -2.81 -0.34 24.64
CA PHE A 436 -2.45 0.99 24.16
C PHE A 436 -3.31 1.38 22.96
N LEU A 437 -4.00 2.51 23.10
CA LEU A 437 -4.94 3.05 22.09
C LEU A 437 -4.43 4.35 21.43
N GLY A 438 -3.11 4.52 21.39
CA GLY A 438 -2.45 5.72 20.88
C GLY A 438 -2.03 6.68 21.98
N GLY A 439 -1.06 7.52 21.70
CA GLY A 439 -0.50 8.48 22.64
C GLY A 439 0.07 9.73 21.98
N THR A 440 0.28 10.74 22.79
CA THR A 440 0.96 11.98 22.44
C THR A 440 1.99 12.34 23.53
N TRP A 441 3.11 12.91 23.10
CA TRP A 441 4.17 13.36 24.01
C TRP A 441 4.21 14.88 24.02
N THR A 442 4.02 15.45 25.17
CA THR A 442 3.93 16.91 25.35
C THR A 442 5.29 17.55 25.64
N ALA A 443 5.42 18.86 25.42
CA ALA A 443 6.68 19.58 25.57
C ALA A 443 7.22 19.62 27.01
N ASP A 444 6.36 19.42 28.03
CA ASP A 444 6.74 19.34 29.43
C ASP A 444 7.25 17.93 29.86
N GLY A 445 7.40 17.01 28.90
CA GLY A 445 7.86 15.65 29.16
C GLY A 445 6.77 14.68 29.59
N THR A 446 5.50 15.08 29.58
CA THR A 446 4.37 14.20 29.91
C THR A 446 3.93 13.41 28.66
N ILE A 447 3.63 12.14 28.82
CA ILE A 447 2.99 11.31 27.81
C ILE A 447 1.54 11.08 28.19
N VAL A 448 0.61 11.46 27.30
CA VAL A 448 -0.83 11.16 27.46
C VAL A 448 -1.22 10.06 26.49
N PHE A 449 -1.98 9.07 26.95
CA PHE A 449 -2.35 7.92 26.14
C PHE A 449 -3.74 7.36 26.52
N GLY A 450 -4.38 6.66 25.58
CA GLY A 450 -5.59 5.90 25.80
C GLY A 450 -5.29 4.46 26.22
N SER A 451 -6.13 3.91 27.12
CA SER A 451 -6.04 2.52 27.55
C SER A 451 -7.43 1.92 27.71
N THR A 452 -7.61 0.67 27.27
CA THR A 452 -8.90 -0.04 27.30
C THR A 452 -9.44 -0.13 28.74
N GLY A 453 -10.65 0.37 28.95
CA GLY A 453 -11.35 0.31 30.26
C GLY A 453 -10.73 1.14 31.39
N LYS A 454 -9.68 1.94 31.09
CA LYS A 454 -9.01 2.81 32.06
C LYS A 454 -9.02 4.29 31.62
N GLY A 455 -9.66 4.60 30.50
CA GLY A 455 -9.76 5.95 29.94
C GLY A 455 -8.44 6.55 29.48
N LEU A 456 -8.36 7.87 29.51
CA LEU A 456 -7.12 8.61 29.22
C LEU A 456 -6.21 8.63 30.46
N ARG A 457 -4.92 8.36 30.24
CA ARG A 457 -3.91 8.31 31.29
C ARG A 457 -2.73 9.19 30.91
N ARG A 458 -1.98 9.64 31.92
CA ARG A 458 -0.71 10.37 31.75
C ARG A 458 0.39 9.75 32.56
N VAL A 459 1.62 9.87 32.09
CA VAL A 459 2.82 9.40 32.76
C VAL A 459 4.02 10.30 32.37
N ASP A 460 4.99 10.48 33.24
CA ASP A 460 6.24 11.15 32.89
C ASP A 460 7.04 10.28 31.90
N ALA A 461 7.64 10.88 30.87
CA ALA A 461 8.41 10.18 29.86
C ALA A 461 9.65 9.47 30.44
N ASN A 462 10.14 9.87 31.61
CA ASN A 462 11.25 9.21 32.32
C ASN A 462 10.78 8.01 33.15
N GLY A 463 9.48 7.79 33.24
CA GLY A 463 8.91 6.64 33.92
C GLY A 463 8.04 7.00 35.12
N GLY A 464 7.21 6.05 35.54
CA GLY A 464 6.33 6.22 36.68
C GLY A 464 5.05 5.41 36.59
N MET A 465 4.18 5.62 37.60
CA MET A 465 2.83 5.02 37.57
C MET A 465 1.87 5.89 36.78
N PRO A 466 1.18 5.34 35.79
CA PRO A 466 0.18 6.09 35.01
C PRO A 466 -0.95 6.64 35.90
N GLN A 467 -1.21 7.94 35.79
CA GLN A 467 -2.27 8.65 36.48
C GLN A 467 -3.46 8.94 35.55
N PRO A 468 -4.69 9.01 36.05
CA PRO A 468 -5.82 9.50 35.23
C PRO A 468 -5.57 10.94 34.77
N VAL A 469 -6.13 11.29 33.60
CA VAL A 469 -6.08 12.68 33.11
C VAL A 469 -7.17 13.49 33.82
N GLY A 470 -6.80 14.30 34.82
CA GLY A 470 -7.73 15.16 35.57
C GLY A 470 -8.81 14.37 36.31
N ALA A 471 -9.97 15.00 36.52
CA ALA A 471 -11.18 14.38 37.06
C ALA A 471 -11.96 13.57 36.01
N PHE A 472 -11.43 13.44 34.81
CA PHE A 472 -12.08 12.76 33.70
C PHE A 472 -12.02 11.26 33.90
N ALA A 473 -13.08 10.73 34.52
CA ALA A 473 -13.33 9.28 34.54
C ALA A 473 -14.20 8.93 33.34
N PRO A 474 -13.87 7.87 32.58
CA PRO A 474 -14.75 7.44 31.51
C PRO A 474 -16.09 7.01 32.11
N ALA A 475 -17.16 7.68 31.69
CA ALA A 475 -18.47 7.13 31.94
C ALA A 475 -18.60 5.81 31.17
N GLU A 476 -19.16 4.77 31.77
CA GLU A 476 -19.37 3.47 31.08
C GLU A 476 -20.17 3.63 29.78
N ALA A 477 -20.98 4.70 29.67
CA ALA A 477 -21.79 5.03 28.51
C ALA A 477 -21.02 5.61 27.31
N ASP A 478 -19.82 6.18 27.54
CA ASP A 478 -19.07 6.93 26.51
C ASP A 478 -18.13 6.07 25.63
N GLY A 479 -17.95 4.81 25.93
CA GLY A 479 -17.10 3.94 25.12
C GLY A 479 -15.59 4.05 25.39
N LEU A 480 -14.75 3.86 24.33
CA LEU A 480 -13.29 3.84 24.42
C LEU A 480 -12.69 5.16 23.90
N TYR A 481 -11.59 5.60 24.51
CA TYR A 481 -10.87 6.82 24.14
C TYR A 481 -9.56 6.49 23.44
N HIS A 482 -9.37 7.04 22.22
CA HIS A 482 -8.29 6.72 21.31
C HIS A 482 -7.52 7.95 20.86
N ALA A 483 -6.28 7.73 20.38
CA ALA A 483 -5.47 8.69 19.63
C ALA A 483 -5.50 10.12 20.21
N PRO A 484 -5.09 10.31 21.48
CA PRO A 484 -5.01 11.64 22.06
C PRO A 484 -3.98 12.49 21.33
N ALA A 485 -4.27 13.79 21.12
CA ALA A 485 -3.37 14.76 20.53
C ALA A 485 -3.47 16.08 21.30
N MET A 486 -2.34 16.67 21.67
CA MET A 486 -2.31 17.90 22.42
C MET A 486 -2.45 19.11 21.49
N LEU A 487 -3.30 20.07 21.85
CA LEU A 487 -3.39 21.37 21.20
C LEU A 487 -2.23 22.28 21.65
N PRO A 488 -1.86 23.30 20.85
CA PRO A 488 -0.87 24.30 21.26
C PRO A 488 -1.20 24.91 22.62
N GLY A 489 -0.17 25.14 23.43
CA GLY A 489 -0.32 25.64 24.79
C GLY A 489 -0.47 24.57 25.87
N GLY A 490 -0.57 23.27 25.50
CA GLY A 490 -0.52 22.13 26.43
C GLY A 490 -1.68 22.03 27.43
N ARG A 491 -2.76 22.77 27.23
CA ARG A 491 -3.92 22.83 28.17
C ARG A 491 -5.17 22.10 27.65
N THR A 492 -5.21 21.76 26.38
CA THR A 492 -6.37 21.11 25.77
C THR A 492 -5.96 19.89 24.97
N LEU A 493 -6.65 18.79 25.19
CA LEU A 493 -6.44 17.50 24.57
C LEU A 493 -7.58 17.20 23.60
N LEU A 494 -7.24 16.87 22.35
CA LEU A 494 -8.15 16.23 21.39
C LEU A 494 -8.07 14.72 21.57
N PHE A 495 -9.17 14.03 21.39
CA PHE A 495 -9.18 12.56 21.39
C PHE A 495 -10.40 12.02 20.65
N THR A 496 -10.29 10.81 20.15
CA THR A 496 -11.39 10.07 19.54
C THR A 496 -12.17 9.32 20.59
N VAL A 497 -13.47 9.45 20.56
CA VAL A 497 -14.42 8.68 21.36
C VAL A 497 -15.06 7.63 20.46
N TYR A 498 -14.93 6.36 20.83
CA TYR A 498 -15.66 5.28 20.19
C TYR A 498 -16.97 5.07 20.96
N GLU A 499 -18.05 5.35 20.30
CA GLU A 499 -19.39 5.02 20.78
C GLU A 499 -19.79 3.60 20.37
N ARG A 500 -20.86 3.09 20.91
CA ARG A 500 -21.44 1.85 20.40
C ARG A 500 -21.78 2.03 18.92
N GLU A 501 -21.77 0.96 18.12
CA GLU A 501 -22.19 0.96 16.71
C GLU A 501 -21.18 1.52 15.70
N ARG A 502 -19.87 1.51 16.02
CA ARG A 502 -18.79 2.05 15.15
C ARG A 502 -18.90 3.53 14.83
N LYS A 503 -19.62 4.28 15.65
CA LYS A 503 -19.62 5.74 15.60
C LYS A 503 -18.41 6.29 16.32
N PHE A 504 -17.74 7.20 15.67
CA PHE A 504 -16.59 7.88 16.24
C PHE A 504 -16.88 9.37 16.25
N ARG A 505 -16.53 10.03 17.34
CA ARG A 505 -16.53 11.50 17.39
C ARG A 505 -15.19 11.98 17.95
N ILE A 506 -14.87 13.21 17.66
CA ILE A 506 -13.67 13.87 18.18
C ILE A 506 -14.11 14.89 19.22
N ASP A 507 -13.62 14.71 20.44
CA ASP A 507 -13.85 15.61 21.54
C ASP A 507 -12.58 16.38 21.91
N ALA A 508 -12.74 17.58 22.44
CA ALA A 508 -11.72 18.37 23.12
C ALA A 508 -11.97 18.39 24.61
N LEU A 509 -10.92 18.23 25.43
CA LEU A 509 -10.95 18.31 26.89
C LEU A 509 -9.96 19.38 27.36
N ARG A 510 -10.43 20.41 28.06
CA ARG A 510 -9.58 21.35 28.79
C ARG A 510 -9.08 20.71 30.08
N LEU A 511 -7.76 20.59 30.22
CA LEU A 511 -7.15 19.88 31.34
C LEU A 511 -7.22 20.68 32.66
N ASP A 512 -7.36 22.01 32.57
CA ASP A 512 -7.45 22.91 33.71
C ASP A 512 -8.87 23.02 34.28
N THR A 513 -9.89 23.00 33.43
CA THR A 513 -11.29 23.18 33.83
C THR A 513 -12.10 21.89 33.84
N GLY A 514 -11.64 20.84 33.13
CA GLY A 514 -12.40 19.64 32.88
C GLY A 514 -13.53 19.80 31.85
N GLU A 515 -13.63 20.96 31.21
CA GLU A 515 -14.64 21.23 30.17
C GLU A 515 -14.39 20.31 28.97
N ARG A 516 -15.44 19.61 28.55
CA ARG A 516 -15.43 18.70 27.39
C ARG A 516 -16.39 19.18 26.34
N ARG A 517 -15.95 19.22 25.08
CA ARG A 517 -16.73 19.65 23.93
C ARG A 517 -16.51 18.74 22.73
N THR A 518 -17.60 18.34 22.06
CA THR A 518 -17.52 17.62 20.77
C THR A 518 -17.17 18.60 19.65
N ILE A 519 -16.09 18.32 18.94
CA ILE A 519 -15.59 19.16 17.84
C ILE A 519 -16.06 18.60 16.50
N VAL A 520 -16.00 17.27 16.32
CA VAL A 520 -16.45 16.59 15.10
C VAL A 520 -17.38 15.45 15.51
N ALA A 521 -18.61 15.48 15.03
CA ALA A 521 -19.62 14.49 15.39
C ALA A 521 -19.41 13.12 14.70
N ASP A 522 -18.70 13.10 13.56
CA ASP A 522 -18.34 11.88 12.83
C ASP A 522 -16.90 12.01 12.31
N GLY A 523 -15.99 11.24 12.87
CA GLY A 523 -14.57 11.29 12.55
C GLY A 523 -13.68 10.76 13.67
N PHE A 524 -12.42 10.44 13.32
CA PHE A 524 -11.47 9.84 14.26
C PHE A 524 -10.02 10.24 13.97
N ASP A 525 -9.12 9.96 14.91
CA ASP A 525 -7.67 10.15 14.84
C ASP A 525 -7.28 11.58 14.45
N ALA A 526 -7.72 12.55 15.27
CA ALA A 526 -7.51 13.97 15.02
C ALA A 526 -6.10 14.42 15.40
N ARG A 527 -5.50 15.29 14.57
CA ARG A 527 -4.23 15.97 14.84
C ARG A 527 -4.36 17.46 14.50
N TYR A 528 -3.78 18.28 15.35
CA TYR A 528 -3.72 19.72 15.09
C TYR A 528 -2.40 20.05 14.38
N ILE A 529 -2.46 21.03 13.48
CA ILE A 529 -1.28 21.55 12.78
C ILE A 529 -1.21 23.09 12.94
N PRO A 530 0.00 23.68 12.92
CA PRO A 530 0.20 25.12 13.16
C PRO A 530 -0.49 26.06 12.18
N THR A 531 -1.04 25.54 11.09
CA THR A 531 -1.85 26.34 10.14
C THR A 531 -3.24 26.67 10.66
N GLY A 532 -3.61 26.30 11.89
CA GLY A 532 -4.93 26.50 12.46
C GLY A 532 -5.98 25.49 12.00
N HIS A 533 -5.58 24.26 11.72
CA HIS A 533 -6.50 23.21 11.27
C HIS A 533 -6.39 21.97 12.15
N ILE A 534 -7.51 21.28 12.32
CA ILE A 534 -7.57 19.90 12.78
C ILE A 534 -7.65 19.01 11.55
N VAL A 535 -6.69 18.08 11.38
CA VAL A 535 -6.74 17.03 10.37
C VAL A 535 -7.26 15.76 11.03
N TYR A 536 -8.26 15.12 10.44
CA TYR A 536 -8.91 13.94 10.98
C TYR A 536 -9.35 12.99 9.87
N ALA A 537 -9.58 11.73 10.21
CA ALA A 537 -10.06 10.73 9.29
C ALA A 537 -11.58 10.57 9.35
N LEU A 538 -12.19 10.39 8.17
CA LEU A 538 -13.58 9.98 7.99
C LEU A 538 -13.63 8.96 6.85
N GLY A 539 -14.05 7.73 7.15
CA GLY A 539 -13.88 6.61 6.21
C GLY A 539 -12.41 6.40 5.88
N THR A 540 -12.05 6.40 4.61
CA THR A 540 -10.68 6.28 4.10
C THR A 540 -10.08 7.62 3.66
N ALA A 541 -10.71 8.74 3.98
CA ALA A 541 -10.25 10.06 3.61
C ALA A 541 -9.81 10.88 4.83
N LEU A 542 -8.81 11.76 4.64
CA LEU A 542 -8.43 12.77 5.61
C LEU A 542 -9.09 14.10 5.25
N PHE A 543 -9.62 14.77 6.26
CA PHE A 543 -10.22 16.08 6.17
C PHE A 543 -9.45 17.08 7.03
N ALA A 544 -9.37 18.32 6.59
CA ALA A 544 -8.84 19.44 7.35
C ALA A 544 -9.97 20.40 7.72
N LEU A 545 -10.15 20.64 9.02
CA LEU A 545 -11.16 21.52 9.60
C LEU A 545 -10.47 22.79 10.11
N PRO A 546 -10.76 23.97 9.58
CA PRO A 546 -10.31 25.24 10.17
C PRO A 546 -10.82 25.38 11.60
N PHE A 547 -9.93 25.67 12.57
CA PHE A 547 -10.27 25.55 13.98
C PHE A 547 -9.59 26.60 14.85
N ASP A 548 -10.37 27.20 15.77
CA ASP A 548 -9.87 28.10 16.80
C ASP A 548 -9.60 27.31 18.11
N PRO A 549 -8.32 27.07 18.47
CA PRO A 549 -7.98 26.33 19.68
C PRO A 549 -8.32 27.07 20.98
N GLY A 550 -8.46 28.42 20.94
CA GLY A 550 -8.83 29.21 22.10
C GLY A 550 -10.32 29.12 22.45
N ARG A 551 -11.16 29.08 21.41
CA ARG A 551 -12.63 29.00 21.56
C ARG A 551 -13.16 27.59 21.50
N LEU A 552 -12.36 26.65 21.05
CA LEU A 552 -12.72 25.27 20.72
C LEU A 552 -13.86 25.18 19.69
N GLU A 553 -13.77 26.00 18.63
CA GLU A 553 -14.81 26.11 17.61
C GLU A 553 -14.25 25.95 16.20
N PRO A 554 -14.98 25.23 15.32
CA PRO A 554 -14.70 25.26 13.90
C PRO A 554 -14.88 26.69 13.33
N LEU A 555 -13.96 27.10 12.47
CA LEU A 555 -13.99 28.39 11.77
C LEU A 555 -14.64 28.30 10.38
N GLY A 556 -14.95 27.09 9.91
CA GLY A 556 -15.53 26.84 8.59
C GLY A 556 -15.79 25.35 8.36
N PRO A 557 -16.29 24.98 7.18
CA PRO A 557 -16.53 23.58 6.84
C PRO A 557 -15.21 22.82 6.66
N PRO A 558 -15.19 21.49 6.91
CA PRO A 558 -14.04 20.65 6.63
C PRO A 558 -13.79 20.54 5.12
N VAL A 559 -12.52 20.45 4.74
CA VAL A 559 -12.09 20.28 3.34
C VAL A 559 -11.33 18.97 3.24
N GLN A 560 -11.66 18.15 2.25
CA GLN A 560 -10.95 16.90 1.99
C GLN A 560 -9.49 17.19 1.58
N LEU A 561 -8.55 16.59 2.30
CA LEU A 561 -7.12 16.74 2.12
C LEU A 561 -6.49 15.62 1.31
N GLN A 562 -6.79 14.38 1.68
CA GLN A 562 -6.22 13.17 1.07
C GLN A 562 -7.27 12.07 1.09
N ASP A 563 -7.35 11.31 0.01
CA ASP A 563 -8.16 10.10 -0.11
C ASP A 563 -7.28 8.85 -0.12
N GLY A 564 -7.90 7.68 0.05
CA GLY A 564 -7.22 6.39 -0.03
C GLY A 564 -6.26 6.12 1.12
N VAL A 565 -6.50 6.65 2.32
CA VAL A 565 -5.71 6.38 3.53
C VAL A 565 -6.20 5.10 4.20
N ALA A 566 -5.30 4.15 4.45
CA ALA A 566 -5.63 2.94 5.17
C ALA A 566 -6.08 3.26 6.60
N THR A 567 -7.12 2.59 7.05
CA THR A 567 -7.68 2.76 8.39
C THR A 567 -7.83 1.42 9.10
N ALA A 568 -7.67 1.41 10.41
CA ALA A 568 -8.09 0.31 11.26
C ALA A 568 -9.50 0.63 11.77
N GLY A 569 -10.48 0.54 10.86
CA GLY A 569 -11.86 1.01 11.07
C GLY A 569 -12.57 0.44 12.30
N ARG A 570 -12.07 -0.67 12.85
CA ARG A 570 -12.57 -1.26 14.09
C ARG A 570 -12.17 -0.49 15.36
N TYR A 571 -11.10 0.32 15.27
CA TYR A 571 -10.52 1.02 16.42
C TYR A 571 -10.49 2.53 16.24
N GLY A 572 -11.07 3.06 15.17
CA GLY A 572 -11.06 4.50 14.90
C GLY A 572 -9.64 5.06 14.82
N SER A 573 -8.73 4.36 14.17
CA SER A 573 -7.39 4.87 13.89
C SER A 573 -7.09 4.83 12.40
N ALA A 574 -6.42 5.87 11.91
CA ALA A 574 -5.94 5.98 10.55
C ALA A 574 -4.42 5.80 10.51
N HIS A 575 -3.95 5.21 9.43
CA HIS A 575 -2.51 4.98 9.26
C HIS A 575 -1.84 6.19 8.63
N TYR A 576 -1.74 7.29 9.38
CA TYR A 576 -1.06 8.49 8.94
C TYR A 576 -0.27 9.17 10.07
N GLY A 577 0.73 9.93 9.69
CA GLY A 577 1.47 10.88 10.53
C GLY A 577 1.52 12.23 9.86
N LEU A 578 1.46 13.29 10.63
CA LEU A 578 1.50 14.67 10.14
C LEU A 578 2.47 15.47 11.00
N SER A 579 3.44 16.14 10.35
CA SER A 579 4.43 16.99 11.02
C SER A 579 3.93 18.42 11.21
N ASP A 580 4.55 19.16 12.11
CA ASP A 580 4.30 20.59 12.28
C ASP A 580 4.74 21.42 11.05
N SER A 581 5.72 20.89 10.29
CA SER A 581 6.21 21.47 9.03
C SER A 581 5.31 21.22 7.83
N GLY A 582 4.17 20.52 7.99
CA GLY A 582 3.22 20.26 6.91
C GLY A 582 3.60 19.07 6.01
N THR A 583 4.40 18.13 6.51
CA THR A 583 4.64 16.85 5.83
C THR A 583 3.65 15.81 6.32
N LEU A 584 2.87 15.24 5.41
CA LEU A 584 1.96 14.11 5.67
C LEU A 584 2.62 12.82 5.20
N VAL A 585 2.63 11.81 6.04
CA VAL A 585 2.94 10.43 5.67
C VAL A 585 1.72 9.57 5.89
N PHE A 586 1.37 8.69 4.95
CA PHE A 586 0.25 7.79 5.13
C PHE A 586 0.47 6.45 4.41
N LEU A 587 -0.21 5.42 4.90
CA LEU A 587 -0.32 4.16 4.19
C LEU A 587 -1.53 4.20 3.27
N PRO A 588 -1.38 3.89 1.97
CA PRO A 588 -2.51 3.83 1.08
C PRO A 588 -3.43 2.64 1.41
N VAL A 589 -4.71 2.80 1.12
CA VAL A 589 -5.63 1.66 1.05
C VAL A 589 -5.11 0.75 -0.06
N VAL A 590 -4.73 -0.44 0.32
CA VAL A 590 -4.49 -1.50 -0.67
C VAL A 590 -5.85 -2.08 -1.02
N ALA A 591 -6.09 -2.38 -2.28
CA ALA A 591 -7.22 -3.20 -2.68
C ALA A 591 -7.26 -4.41 -1.73
N GLU A 592 -8.46 -4.73 -1.20
CA GLU A 592 -8.62 -5.76 -0.17
C GLU A 592 -7.79 -7.00 -0.50
N PRO A 593 -7.08 -7.59 0.49
CA PRO A 593 -6.27 -8.77 0.23
C PRO A 593 -7.19 -9.83 -0.37
N ARG A 594 -6.89 -10.24 -1.59
CA ARG A 594 -7.59 -11.33 -2.23
C ARG A 594 -7.29 -12.58 -1.44
N ARG A 595 -8.29 -13.09 -0.75
CA ARG A 595 -8.19 -14.32 0.03
C ARG A 595 -8.65 -15.48 -0.83
N MET A 596 -8.00 -16.62 -0.65
CA MET A 596 -8.29 -17.85 -1.36
C MET A 596 -8.70 -18.94 -0.36
N ILE A 597 -9.57 -19.83 -0.77
CA ILE A 597 -9.94 -20.98 0.05
C ILE A 597 -9.12 -22.18 -0.43
N ALA A 598 -8.50 -22.87 0.51
CA ALA A 598 -7.66 -24.03 0.23
C ALA A 598 -7.93 -25.19 1.18
N TRP A 599 -7.76 -26.40 0.67
CA TRP A 599 -7.50 -27.57 1.47
C TRP A 599 -6.02 -27.61 1.87
N VAL A 600 -5.75 -27.84 3.13
CA VAL A 600 -4.39 -27.97 3.66
C VAL A 600 -4.28 -29.28 4.41
N ASP A 601 -3.26 -30.06 4.13
CA ASP A 601 -2.98 -31.32 4.83
C ASP A 601 -2.25 -31.08 6.17
N GLU A 602 -2.06 -32.13 6.98
CA GLU A 602 -1.35 -32.04 8.27
C GLU A 602 0.13 -31.61 8.13
N ARG A 603 0.70 -31.67 6.93
CA ARG A 603 2.06 -31.24 6.62
C ARG A 603 2.14 -29.78 6.13
N GLY A 604 0.98 -29.13 6.00
CA GLY A 604 0.89 -27.76 5.50
C GLY A 604 0.86 -27.62 3.98
N THR A 605 0.74 -28.74 3.21
CA THR A 605 0.60 -28.69 1.76
C THR A 605 -0.78 -28.14 1.39
N SER A 606 -0.83 -27.10 0.57
CA SER A 606 -2.07 -26.42 0.20
C SER A 606 -2.53 -26.80 -1.20
N THR A 607 -3.83 -27.05 -1.37
CA THR A 607 -4.50 -27.20 -2.67
C THR A 607 -5.62 -26.19 -2.75
N LEU A 608 -5.50 -25.19 -3.63
CA LEU A 608 -6.50 -24.13 -3.80
C LEU A 608 -7.81 -24.70 -4.36
N LEU A 609 -8.92 -24.22 -3.86
CA LEU A 609 -10.22 -24.45 -4.48
C LEU A 609 -10.36 -23.57 -5.74
N PRO A 610 -11.03 -24.04 -6.79
CA PRO A 610 -11.23 -23.29 -8.04
C PRO A 610 -12.30 -22.21 -7.86
N LEU A 611 -12.11 -21.33 -6.88
CA LEU A 611 -12.98 -20.19 -6.59
C LEU A 611 -12.26 -18.90 -6.90
N GLU A 612 -12.99 -17.89 -7.36
CA GLU A 612 -12.44 -16.55 -7.54
C GLU A 612 -11.96 -15.98 -6.20
N PRO A 613 -10.77 -15.37 -6.14
CA PRO A 613 -10.30 -14.70 -4.94
C PRO A 613 -11.26 -13.59 -4.51
N ARG A 614 -11.75 -13.63 -3.25
CA ARG A 614 -12.63 -12.64 -2.62
C ARG A 614 -12.19 -12.40 -1.18
N ALA A 615 -12.81 -11.48 -0.50
CA ALA A 615 -12.58 -11.22 0.93
C ALA A 615 -13.28 -12.29 1.80
N TYR A 616 -12.85 -13.56 1.67
CA TYR A 616 -13.39 -14.68 2.43
C TYR A 616 -13.03 -14.64 3.91
N LEU A 617 -13.95 -15.07 4.77
CA LEU A 617 -13.82 -15.15 6.23
C LEU A 617 -14.55 -16.36 6.76
N ALA A 618 -14.08 -16.93 7.88
CA ALA A 618 -14.81 -17.89 8.70
C ALA A 618 -15.46 -19.07 7.94
N PRO A 619 -14.70 -19.93 7.26
CA PRO A 619 -15.25 -21.09 6.57
C PRO A 619 -15.77 -22.13 7.57
N LYS A 620 -16.94 -22.76 7.28
CA LYS A 620 -17.56 -23.79 8.09
C LYS A 620 -18.09 -24.91 7.22
N LEU A 621 -17.53 -26.11 7.40
CA LEU A 621 -17.97 -27.33 6.72
C LEU A 621 -19.34 -27.79 7.23
N SER A 622 -20.18 -28.27 6.31
CA SER A 622 -21.39 -28.97 6.68
C SER A 622 -21.09 -30.28 7.43
N PRO A 623 -22.00 -30.82 8.27
CA PRO A 623 -21.77 -32.05 8.99
C PRO A 623 -21.39 -33.26 8.12
N ASP A 624 -21.93 -33.33 6.89
CA ASP A 624 -21.59 -34.37 5.92
C ASP A 624 -20.33 -34.09 5.10
N GLY A 625 -19.75 -32.87 5.20
CA GLY A 625 -18.57 -32.46 4.49
C GLY A 625 -18.79 -32.16 2.99
N ARG A 626 -20.04 -32.20 2.50
CA ARG A 626 -20.34 -31.95 1.07
C ARG A 626 -20.47 -30.48 0.72
N GLN A 627 -20.66 -29.63 1.73
CA GLN A 627 -20.79 -28.19 1.54
C GLN A 627 -19.93 -27.43 2.55
N PHE A 628 -19.68 -26.17 2.27
CA PHE A 628 -19.22 -25.24 3.31
C PHE A 628 -19.93 -23.89 3.17
N ALA A 629 -20.16 -23.27 4.31
CA ALA A 629 -20.59 -21.88 4.41
C ALA A 629 -19.37 -21.00 4.66
N VAL A 630 -19.33 -19.81 4.08
CA VAL A 630 -18.25 -18.84 4.23
C VAL A 630 -18.80 -17.44 4.24
N VAL A 631 -18.23 -16.56 5.04
CA VAL A 631 -18.54 -15.13 5.00
C VAL A 631 -17.72 -14.47 3.91
N VAL A 632 -18.35 -13.63 3.11
CA VAL A 632 -17.71 -12.78 2.11
C VAL A 632 -17.96 -11.34 2.50
N GLU A 633 -16.89 -10.58 2.68
CA GLU A 633 -16.94 -9.13 2.88
C GLU A 633 -17.17 -8.45 1.53
N GLU A 634 -18.25 -7.69 1.43
CA GLU A 634 -18.69 -7.00 0.20
C GLU A 634 -18.92 -5.53 0.52
N ALA A 635 -18.02 -4.65 0.09
CA ALA A 635 -18.00 -3.24 0.47
C ALA A 635 -18.07 -3.10 2.02
N ASP A 636 -19.14 -2.52 2.57
CA ASP A 636 -19.33 -2.34 4.02
C ASP A 636 -20.24 -3.41 4.65
N THR A 637 -20.55 -4.50 3.92
CA THR A 637 -21.44 -5.55 4.39
C THR A 637 -20.76 -6.92 4.43
N PHE A 638 -21.31 -7.83 5.20
CA PHE A 638 -20.87 -9.22 5.27
C PHE A 638 -22.01 -10.11 4.81
N GLN A 639 -21.73 -11.02 3.89
CA GLN A 639 -22.74 -11.92 3.35
C GLN A 639 -22.27 -13.37 3.46
N ILE A 640 -23.20 -14.26 3.72
CA ILE A 640 -22.91 -15.69 3.81
C ILE A 640 -23.13 -16.31 2.44
N TRP A 641 -22.13 -17.07 2.00
CA TRP A 641 -22.16 -17.84 0.77
C TRP A 641 -22.01 -19.32 1.09
N ILE A 642 -22.57 -20.19 0.24
CA ILE A 642 -22.45 -21.63 0.35
C ILE A 642 -21.82 -22.19 -0.93
N HIS A 643 -20.80 -23.01 -0.73
CA HIS A 643 -20.21 -23.84 -1.78
C HIS A 643 -20.66 -25.29 -1.64
N ASP A 644 -21.05 -25.91 -2.74
CA ASP A 644 -21.39 -27.32 -2.83
C ASP A 644 -20.31 -28.03 -3.64
N PHE A 645 -19.59 -28.96 -3.02
CA PHE A 645 -18.46 -29.65 -3.64
C PHE A 645 -18.90 -30.62 -4.73
N ASP A 646 -20.09 -31.26 -4.59
CA ASP A 646 -20.59 -32.23 -5.54
C ASP A 646 -21.09 -31.56 -6.84
N ARG A 647 -21.74 -30.40 -6.69
CA ARG A 647 -22.29 -29.62 -7.80
C ARG A 647 -21.33 -28.58 -8.35
N GLY A 648 -20.25 -28.26 -7.65
CA GLY A 648 -19.32 -27.19 -7.99
C GLY A 648 -19.96 -25.81 -7.98
N THR A 649 -21.07 -25.60 -7.26
CA THR A 649 -21.79 -24.33 -7.23
C THR A 649 -21.36 -23.49 -6.04
N PHE A 650 -21.23 -22.17 -6.25
CA PHE A 650 -20.96 -21.20 -5.20
C PHE A 650 -22.04 -20.13 -5.23
N ARG A 651 -22.95 -20.13 -4.28
CA ARG A 651 -24.13 -19.27 -4.25
C ARG A 651 -24.17 -18.39 -3.02
N ARG A 652 -24.67 -17.18 -3.17
CA ARG A 652 -24.98 -16.28 -2.07
C ARG A 652 -26.23 -16.77 -1.35
N LEU A 653 -26.17 -16.88 -0.02
CA LEU A 653 -27.30 -17.25 0.81
C LEU A 653 -28.02 -16.00 1.33
N THR A 654 -27.29 -15.03 1.89
CA THR A 654 -27.85 -13.85 2.54
C THR A 654 -27.72 -12.59 1.69
N SER A 655 -28.59 -11.59 1.90
CA SER A 655 -28.56 -10.29 1.23
C SER A 655 -29.01 -9.16 2.19
N GLY A 656 -28.67 -7.93 1.82
CA GLY A 656 -29.01 -6.73 2.64
C GLY A 656 -28.06 -6.57 3.81
N ASN A 657 -28.55 -6.64 5.02
CA ASN A 657 -27.84 -6.41 6.29
C ASN A 657 -26.46 -7.10 6.41
N ARG A 658 -25.76 -6.84 7.49
CA ARG A 658 -24.51 -7.53 7.80
C ARG A 658 -24.82 -8.89 8.42
N ASN A 659 -24.35 -9.97 7.79
CA ASN A 659 -24.64 -11.36 8.19
C ASN A 659 -23.33 -12.14 8.34
N TRP A 660 -23.09 -12.76 9.51
CA TRP A 660 -21.84 -13.46 9.79
C TRP A 660 -21.99 -14.61 10.80
N SER A 661 -20.87 -15.29 11.10
CA SER A 661 -20.76 -16.44 12.01
C SER A 661 -21.72 -17.59 11.67
N PRO A 662 -21.63 -18.19 10.49
CA PRO A 662 -22.49 -19.31 10.13
C PRO A 662 -22.21 -20.55 10.97
N VAL A 663 -23.27 -21.25 11.41
CA VAL A 663 -23.23 -22.53 12.15
C VAL A 663 -24.28 -23.47 11.58
N TRP A 664 -23.89 -24.67 11.22
CA TRP A 664 -24.79 -25.68 10.66
C TRP A 664 -25.62 -26.38 11.76
N SER A 665 -26.85 -26.77 11.42
CA SER A 665 -27.57 -27.77 12.22
C SER A 665 -26.87 -29.11 12.09
N PRO A 666 -27.03 -30.03 13.11
CA PRO A 666 -26.40 -31.37 13.06
C PRO A 666 -26.81 -32.22 11.85
N ASP A 667 -27.99 -32.01 11.31
CA ASP A 667 -28.49 -32.68 10.09
C ASP A 667 -28.10 -31.99 8.79
N GLY A 668 -27.43 -30.83 8.85
CA GLY A 668 -27.01 -30.04 7.67
C GLY A 668 -28.14 -29.33 6.92
N SER A 669 -29.38 -29.42 7.39
CA SER A 669 -30.56 -28.86 6.69
C SER A 669 -30.77 -27.36 6.97
N ARG A 670 -30.14 -26.82 8.01
CA ARG A 670 -30.33 -25.44 8.45
C ARG A 670 -29.01 -24.77 8.77
N LEU A 671 -29.01 -23.45 8.59
CA LEU A 671 -27.90 -22.58 8.96
C LEU A 671 -28.36 -21.56 10.00
N PHE A 672 -27.57 -21.39 11.06
CA PHE A 672 -27.76 -20.36 12.08
C PHE A 672 -26.68 -19.31 11.89
N TYR A 673 -27.04 -18.03 12.00
CA TYR A 673 -26.09 -16.94 11.84
C TYR A 673 -26.55 -15.67 12.57
N VAL A 674 -25.67 -14.68 12.66
CA VAL A 674 -26.01 -13.34 13.17
C VAL A 674 -26.35 -12.44 12.01
N SER A 675 -27.40 -11.65 12.16
CA SER A 675 -27.77 -10.55 11.27
C SER A 675 -27.85 -9.25 12.08
N GLU A 676 -27.12 -8.22 11.69
CA GLU A 676 -27.17 -6.88 12.28
C GLU A 676 -28.11 -5.99 11.46
N ARG A 677 -29.13 -5.43 12.14
CA ARG A 677 -30.14 -4.52 11.55
C ARG A 677 -30.50 -3.45 12.55
N ASN A 678 -30.52 -2.18 12.13
CA ASN A 678 -30.97 -1.07 12.96
C ASN A 678 -30.36 -1.10 14.38
N ASP A 679 -29.03 -1.32 14.43
CA ASP A 679 -28.24 -1.36 15.66
C ASP A 679 -28.65 -2.48 16.65
N GLN A 680 -29.31 -3.50 16.14
CA GLN A 680 -29.65 -4.70 16.89
C GLN A 680 -29.07 -5.96 16.22
N TYR A 681 -28.68 -6.89 17.05
CA TYR A 681 -28.18 -8.19 16.64
C TYR A 681 -29.29 -9.23 16.72
N HIS A 682 -29.45 -9.99 15.65
CA HIS A 682 -30.45 -11.03 15.55
C HIS A 682 -29.78 -12.39 15.34
N LEU A 683 -30.08 -13.37 16.17
CA LEU A 683 -29.82 -14.77 15.82
C LEU A 683 -30.89 -15.23 14.85
N VAL A 684 -30.45 -15.68 13.67
CA VAL A 684 -31.32 -16.07 12.58
C VAL A 684 -31.15 -17.55 12.28
N ARG A 685 -32.24 -18.23 11.97
CA ARG A 685 -32.29 -19.58 11.43
C ARG A 685 -32.79 -19.54 10.00
N GLU A 686 -32.05 -20.15 9.10
CA GLU A 686 -32.44 -20.30 7.69
C GLU A 686 -32.47 -21.78 7.31
N THR A 687 -33.57 -22.24 6.73
CA THR A 687 -33.71 -23.59 6.21
C THR A 687 -33.29 -23.60 4.77
N LEU A 688 -32.29 -24.42 4.47
CA LEU A 688 -31.73 -24.52 3.13
C LEU A 688 -32.71 -25.27 2.22
N ASP A 689 -32.75 -24.90 0.96
CA ASP A 689 -33.58 -25.53 -0.09
C ASP A 689 -35.11 -25.48 0.08
N SER A 690 -35.62 -24.78 1.08
CA SER A 690 -37.05 -24.69 1.35
C SER A 690 -37.76 -23.49 0.69
N GLY A 691 -36.99 -22.48 0.26
CA GLY A 691 -37.54 -21.19 -0.19
C GLY A 691 -38.29 -20.39 0.88
N SER A 692 -38.21 -20.84 2.15
CA SER A 692 -38.81 -20.14 3.29
C SER A 692 -37.97 -18.92 3.69
N ALA A 693 -38.63 -17.87 4.18
CA ALA A 693 -37.94 -16.69 4.69
C ALA A 693 -37.12 -17.03 5.95
N PRO A 694 -35.95 -16.39 6.14
CA PRO A 694 -35.16 -16.54 7.35
C PRO A 694 -35.94 -16.15 8.61
N GLU A 695 -35.83 -16.93 9.67
CA GLU A 695 -36.54 -16.77 10.93
C GLU A 695 -35.65 -16.17 12.00
N VAL A 696 -36.08 -15.06 12.62
CA VAL A 696 -35.41 -14.45 13.77
C VAL A 696 -35.76 -15.22 15.04
N LEU A 697 -34.76 -15.78 15.70
CA LEU A 697 -34.91 -16.55 16.96
C LEU A 697 -34.75 -15.68 18.20
N LEU A 698 -33.83 -14.72 18.18
CA LEU A 698 -33.51 -13.85 19.29
C LEU A 698 -33.05 -12.49 18.77
N THR A 699 -33.44 -11.43 19.45
CA THR A 699 -32.99 -10.06 19.19
C THR A 699 -32.35 -9.52 20.46
N SER A 700 -31.22 -8.81 20.31
CA SER A 700 -30.44 -8.25 21.41
C SER A 700 -29.73 -6.95 20.98
N SER A 701 -29.56 -6.02 21.94
CA SER A 701 -28.64 -4.90 21.82
C SER A 701 -27.16 -5.32 22.08
N ASP A 702 -26.94 -6.50 22.64
CA ASP A 702 -25.61 -7.06 22.86
C ASP A 702 -25.18 -7.83 21.60
N GLU A 703 -23.90 -7.74 21.23
CA GLU A 703 -23.37 -8.51 20.10
C GLU A 703 -23.52 -10.00 20.37
N LEU A 704 -24.06 -10.73 19.41
CA LEU A 704 -24.31 -12.14 19.49
C LEU A 704 -23.37 -12.93 18.58
N GLY A 705 -23.06 -14.18 18.95
CA GLY A 705 -22.30 -15.09 18.09
C GLY A 705 -22.69 -16.54 18.35
N PRO A 706 -23.35 -17.21 17.39
CA PRO A 706 -23.66 -18.63 17.50
C PRO A 706 -22.37 -19.46 17.50
N GLY A 707 -22.35 -20.57 18.23
CA GLY A 707 -21.17 -21.43 18.29
C GLY A 707 -21.46 -22.86 17.86
N ALA A 708 -22.52 -23.49 18.42
CA ALA A 708 -22.85 -24.87 18.09
C ALA A 708 -24.34 -25.18 18.39
N VAL A 709 -24.91 -26.13 17.66
CA VAL A 709 -26.24 -26.68 17.93
C VAL A 709 -26.06 -28.02 18.57
N THR A 710 -26.71 -28.22 19.72
CA THR A 710 -26.68 -29.49 20.45
C THR A 710 -27.59 -30.52 19.77
N PRO A 711 -27.33 -31.84 19.95
CA PRO A 711 -28.18 -32.90 19.37
C PRO A 711 -29.65 -32.84 19.87
N ASP A 712 -29.89 -32.30 21.07
CA ASP A 712 -31.23 -32.11 21.67
C ASP A 712 -31.91 -30.78 21.23
N GLY A 713 -31.41 -30.11 20.20
CA GLY A 713 -32.07 -28.96 19.57
C GLY A 713 -31.88 -27.64 20.29
N ARG A 714 -30.76 -27.42 20.96
CA ARG A 714 -30.43 -26.15 21.61
C ARG A 714 -29.25 -25.45 20.88
N LEU A 715 -29.31 -24.12 20.81
CA LEU A 715 -28.25 -23.33 20.24
C LEU A 715 -27.37 -22.71 21.34
N LEU A 716 -26.10 -23.09 21.35
CA LEU A 716 -25.08 -22.44 22.16
C LEU A 716 -24.62 -21.17 21.46
N PHE A 717 -24.60 -20.05 22.15
CA PHE A 717 -24.11 -18.79 21.63
C PHE A 717 -23.45 -17.97 22.73
N TYR A 718 -22.69 -16.96 22.37
CA TYR A 718 -22.23 -15.94 23.29
C TYR A 718 -22.97 -14.62 23.04
N ALA A 719 -23.13 -13.86 24.14
CA ALA A 719 -23.58 -12.47 24.09
C ALA A 719 -22.56 -11.60 24.79
N THR A 720 -22.22 -10.46 24.20
CA THR A 720 -21.21 -9.55 24.75
C THR A 720 -21.68 -8.10 24.75
N ARG A 721 -21.71 -7.49 25.96
CA ARG A 721 -21.97 -6.04 26.12
C ARG A 721 -20.73 -5.19 25.91
N SER A 722 -19.59 -5.77 26.10
CA SER A 722 -18.29 -5.18 25.83
C SER A 722 -17.29 -6.30 25.59
N ARG A 723 -16.17 -6.00 24.94
CA ARG A 723 -15.10 -7.00 24.70
C ARG A 723 -14.57 -7.70 25.95
N ARG A 724 -15.01 -7.30 27.15
CA ARG A 724 -14.60 -7.88 28.44
C ARG A 724 -15.73 -8.56 29.21
N ALA A 725 -16.95 -8.63 28.66
CA ALA A 725 -18.10 -9.19 29.33
C ALA A 725 -18.90 -10.13 28.41
N ALA A 726 -18.20 -11.08 27.76
CA ALA A 726 -18.86 -12.11 26.97
C ALA A 726 -19.39 -13.20 27.89
N GLU A 727 -20.66 -13.56 27.71
CA GLU A 727 -21.36 -14.62 28.43
C GLU A 727 -21.76 -15.72 27.47
N LEU A 728 -21.52 -16.97 27.83
CA LEU A 728 -22.09 -18.10 27.12
C LEU A 728 -23.54 -18.35 27.55
N ARG A 729 -24.39 -18.53 26.56
CA ARG A 729 -25.83 -18.78 26.75
C ARG A 729 -26.29 -19.95 25.89
N VAL A 730 -27.39 -20.53 26.30
CA VAL A 730 -28.09 -21.60 25.56
C VAL A 730 -29.48 -21.07 25.20
N LEU A 731 -29.86 -21.19 23.95
CA LEU A 731 -31.18 -20.88 23.42
C LEU A 731 -31.90 -22.20 23.13
N ASP A 732 -33.00 -22.44 23.78
CA ASP A 732 -33.93 -23.48 23.40
C ASP A 732 -34.62 -23.06 22.09
N LEU A 733 -34.46 -23.89 21.04
CA LEU A 733 -34.96 -23.54 19.72
C LEU A 733 -36.48 -23.71 19.55
N GLU A 734 -37.12 -24.48 20.45
CA GLU A 734 -38.58 -24.67 20.48
C GLU A 734 -39.26 -23.61 21.36
N GLN A 735 -38.77 -23.45 22.59
CA GLN A 735 -39.34 -22.52 23.57
C GLN A 735 -38.92 -21.08 23.38
N ARG A 736 -37.84 -20.83 22.60
CA ARG A 736 -37.22 -19.50 22.37
C ARG A 736 -36.80 -18.79 23.67
N GLN A 737 -36.44 -19.57 24.67
CA GLN A 737 -35.91 -19.05 25.93
C GLN A 737 -34.43 -19.22 26.02
N SER A 738 -33.72 -18.15 26.36
CA SER A 738 -32.28 -18.20 26.54
C SER A 738 -31.91 -18.21 28.03
N THR A 739 -30.99 -19.10 28.38
CA THR A 739 -30.46 -19.23 29.74
C THR A 739 -28.94 -19.10 29.72
N GLN A 740 -28.38 -18.50 30.79
CA GLN A 740 -26.94 -18.39 30.91
C GLN A 740 -26.32 -19.74 31.26
N VAL A 741 -25.18 -20.07 30.65
CA VAL A 741 -24.39 -21.24 31.08
C VAL A 741 -23.72 -20.89 32.41
N ALA A 742 -24.18 -21.52 33.48
CA ALA A 742 -23.74 -21.19 34.84
C ALA A 742 -22.24 -21.43 35.07
N ALA A 743 -21.64 -20.63 35.96
CA ALA A 743 -20.29 -20.78 36.53
C ALA A 743 -19.16 -20.96 35.53
N LEU A 744 -19.05 -20.04 34.55
CA LEU A 744 -17.85 -19.94 33.72
C LEU A 744 -16.88 -18.91 34.32
N PRO A 745 -15.57 -19.18 34.32
CA PRO A 745 -14.60 -18.18 34.74
C PRO A 745 -14.55 -17.09 33.69
N HIS A 746 -14.82 -15.88 34.10
CA HIS A 746 -14.67 -14.64 33.34
C HIS A 746 -15.04 -14.73 31.83
N HIS A 747 -14.74 -13.78 31.03
CA HIS A 747 -15.12 -13.64 29.61
C HIS A 747 -14.94 -14.94 28.80
N ALA A 748 -16.06 -15.59 28.45
CA ALA A 748 -16.08 -16.83 27.68
C ALA A 748 -16.80 -16.61 26.35
N ALA A 749 -16.13 -16.94 25.23
CA ALA A 749 -16.65 -16.80 23.89
C ALA A 749 -16.30 -18.03 23.02
N MET A 750 -16.87 -18.08 21.82
CA MET A 750 -16.58 -19.08 20.79
C MET A 750 -16.83 -20.51 21.28
N PRO A 751 -18.04 -20.84 21.70
CA PRO A 751 -18.36 -22.17 22.13
C PRO A 751 -18.31 -23.15 20.96
N VAL A 752 -17.64 -24.28 21.14
CA VAL A 752 -17.62 -25.42 20.24
C VAL A 752 -18.02 -26.69 20.98
N LEU A 753 -18.80 -27.51 20.32
CA LEU A 753 -19.29 -28.74 20.92
C LEU A 753 -18.54 -29.94 20.36
N SER A 754 -18.13 -30.89 21.21
CA SER A 754 -17.63 -32.17 20.73
C SER A 754 -18.68 -32.90 19.87
N PRO A 755 -18.29 -33.70 18.88
CA PRO A 755 -19.23 -34.38 17.99
C PRO A 755 -20.26 -35.28 18.71
N ASP A 756 -19.90 -35.84 19.84
CA ASP A 756 -20.79 -36.63 20.70
C ASP A 756 -21.71 -35.79 21.63
N GLY A 757 -21.58 -34.45 21.54
CA GLY A 757 -22.38 -33.52 22.36
C GLY A 757 -22.05 -33.48 23.85
N ARG A 758 -21.03 -34.18 24.31
CA ARG A 758 -20.75 -34.33 25.76
C ARG A 758 -19.84 -33.22 26.30
N TRP A 759 -19.00 -32.58 25.47
CA TRP A 759 -18.01 -31.62 25.90
C TRP A 759 -18.21 -30.28 25.21
N LEU A 760 -18.26 -29.23 26.01
CA LEU A 760 -18.24 -27.85 25.57
C LEU A 760 -16.82 -27.33 25.68
N GLY A 761 -16.18 -27.03 24.52
CA GLY A 761 -14.95 -26.27 24.43
C GLY A 761 -15.25 -24.79 24.24
N PHE A 762 -14.43 -23.90 24.76
CA PHE A 762 -14.57 -22.46 24.56
C PHE A 762 -13.25 -21.74 24.80
N THR A 763 -13.15 -20.54 24.23
CA THR A 763 -12.03 -19.63 24.48
C THR A 763 -12.42 -18.67 25.60
N GLY A 764 -11.54 -18.47 26.58
CA GLY A 764 -11.77 -17.56 27.69
C GLY A 764 -10.56 -16.72 28.06
N TRP A 765 -10.78 -15.60 28.72
CA TRP A 765 -9.76 -14.69 29.23
C TRP A 765 -9.93 -14.55 30.76
N VAL A 766 -8.96 -15.05 31.51
CA VAL A 766 -8.97 -14.94 32.98
C VAL A 766 -8.13 -13.75 33.43
N SER A 767 -6.86 -13.77 33.14
CA SER A 767 -5.89 -12.68 33.32
C SER A 767 -4.74 -12.92 32.37
N GLY A 768 -4.70 -12.18 31.25
CA GLY A 768 -3.63 -12.34 30.23
C GLY A 768 -4.16 -12.87 28.89
N PRO A 769 -3.32 -13.63 28.14
CA PRO A 769 -3.69 -14.13 26.82
C PRO A 769 -4.87 -15.13 26.89
N PRO A 770 -5.60 -15.32 25.77
CA PRO A 770 -6.72 -16.27 25.72
C PRO A 770 -6.25 -17.68 26.04
N SER A 771 -7.13 -18.47 26.65
CA SER A 771 -6.90 -19.88 26.98
C SER A 771 -8.09 -20.73 26.53
N ILE A 772 -7.81 -21.99 26.21
CA ILE A 772 -8.81 -22.98 25.82
C ILE A 772 -9.29 -23.74 27.05
N PHE A 773 -10.59 -23.70 27.26
CA PHE A 773 -11.28 -24.34 28.36
C PHE A 773 -12.21 -25.43 27.84
N VAL A 774 -12.42 -26.43 28.66
CA VAL A 774 -13.41 -27.49 28.40
C VAL A 774 -14.27 -27.76 29.65
N ARG A 775 -15.54 -28.10 29.41
CA ARG A 775 -16.51 -28.45 30.42
C ARG A 775 -17.45 -29.53 29.90
N ARG A 776 -17.90 -30.42 30.76
CA ARG A 776 -18.95 -31.42 30.44
C ARG A 776 -20.31 -30.72 30.31
N VAL A 777 -21.04 -31.02 29.23
CA VAL A 777 -22.40 -30.48 28.99
C VAL A 777 -23.40 -31.08 30.01
N GLY A 778 -24.35 -30.27 30.50
CA GLY A 778 -25.43 -30.69 31.37
C GLY A 778 -25.10 -30.89 32.84
N ALA A 779 -23.86 -30.82 33.29
CA ALA A 779 -23.46 -30.99 34.69
C ALA A 779 -22.93 -29.69 35.29
N GLN A 780 -23.05 -29.45 36.57
CA GLN A 780 -22.27 -28.44 37.31
C GLN A 780 -20.80 -28.89 37.43
N ALA A 781 -20.24 -29.43 36.35
CA ALA A 781 -18.88 -29.90 36.31
C ALA A 781 -17.88 -28.73 36.29
N PRO A 782 -16.71 -28.88 36.93
CA PRO A 782 -15.70 -27.83 36.92
C PRO A 782 -15.21 -27.57 35.50
N VAL A 783 -14.92 -26.29 35.22
CA VAL A 783 -14.23 -25.88 34.02
C VAL A 783 -12.76 -26.25 34.14
N ARG A 784 -12.17 -26.81 33.07
CA ARG A 784 -10.77 -27.23 33.02
C ARG A 784 -10.05 -26.44 31.95
N THR A 785 -8.89 -25.94 32.28
CA THR A 785 -7.98 -25.33 31.28
C THR A 785 -7.27 -26.47 30.56
N LEU A 786 -7.36 -26.47 29.23
CA LEU A 786 -6.62 -27.39 28.37
C LEU A 786 -5.31 -26.80 27.85
N VAL A 787 -5.36 -25.57 27.38
CA VAL A 787 -4.21 -24.87 26.80
C VAL A 787 -4.25 -23.40 27.22
N GLU A 788 -3.12 -22.88 27.71
CA GLU A 788 -2.95 -21.45 27.99
C GLU A 788 -2.33 -20.72 26.80
N GLY A 789 -2.71 -19.46 26.56
CA GLY A 789 -2.16 -18.63 25.46
C GLY A 789 -2.52 -19.10 24.06
N ALA A 790 -3.68 -19.74 23.93
CA ALA A 790 -4.22 -20.23 22.67
C ALA A 790 -5.73 -19.99 22.61
N GLY A 791 -6.27 -19.96 21.41
CA GLY A 791 -7.71 -19.75 21.17
C GLY A 791 -8.16 -20.39 19.86
N TYR A 792 -9.44 -20.18 19.52
CA TYR A 792 -9.99 -20.62 18.23
C TYR A 792 -9.93 -22.14 18.01
N THR A 793 -10.73 -22.87 18.75
CA THR A 793 -10.72 -24.33 18.83
C THR A 793 -11.71 -24.94 17.84
N VAL A 794 -11.33 -26.09 17.25
CA VAL A 794 -12.18 -26.95 16.42
C VAL A 794 -11.95 -28.39 16.83
N TRP A 795 -13.01 -29.17 16.97
CA TRP A 795 -12.93 -30.60 17.20
C TRP A 795 -12.72 -31.37 15.90
N ASN A 796 -11.97 -32.47 15.96
CA ASN A 796 -12.06 -33.45 14.88
C ASN A 796 -13.41 -34.21 14.93
N ARG A 797 -13.76 -34.91 13.87
CA ARG A 797 -15.03 -35.65 13.77
C ARG A 797 -15.18 -36.81 14.74
N GLN A 798 -14.07 -37.36 15.25
CA GLN A 798 -14.05 -38.45 16.24
C GLN A 798 -14.19 -37.92 17.66
N GLY A 799 -13.92 -36.67 17.93
CA GLY A 799 -13.99 -36.07 19.27
C GLY A 799 -12.82 -36.41 20.19
N ASP A 800 -11.77 -37.01 19.66
CA ASP A 800 -10.55 -37.40 20.39
C ASP A 800 -9.37 -36.44 20.16
N LYS A 801 -9.57 -35.38 19.36
CA LYS A 801 -8.58 -34.33 19.09
C LYS A 801 -9.22 -32.96 19.03
N LEU A 802 -8.48 -31.96 19.55
CA LEU A 802 -8.76 -30.55 19.38
C LEU A 802 -7.69 -29.94 18.51
N TYR A 803 -8.12 -29.19 17.53
CA TYR A 803 -7.23 -28.35 16.76
C TYR A 803 -7.43 -26.89 17.20
N PHE A 804 -6.34 -26.16 17.29
CA PHE A 804 -6.42 -24.77 17.74
C PHE A 804 -5.31 -23.93 17.11
N ARG A 805 -5.53 -22.64 17.16
CA ARG A 805 -4.57 -21.66 16.69
C ARG A 805 -3.78 -21.08 17.85
N SER A 806 -2.47 -20.99 17.69
CA SER A 806 -1.60 -20.31 18.64
C SER A 806 -0.45 -19.62 17.94
N ARG A 807 -0.03 -18.48 18.48
CA ARG A 807 1.19 -17.77 18.10
C ARG A 807 2.42 -18.25 18.87
N ARG A 808 2.29 -19.26 19.72
CA ARG A 808 3.40 -19.84 20.47
C ARG A 808 4.38 -20.54 19.52
N GLY A 809 5.67 -20.52 19.89
CA GLY A 809 6.72 -21.20 19.12
C GLY A 809 7.06 -20.57 17.78
N GLY A 810 6.39 -19.49 17.37
CA GLY A 810 6.79 -18.63 16.28
C GLY A 810 7.76 -17.55 16.74
N VAL A 811 8.54 -17.05 15.83
CA VAL A 811 9.21 -15.76 16.04
C VAL A 811 8.09 -14.76 16.32
N GLN A 812 8.11 -14.17 17.50
CA GLN A 812 7.08 -13.21 17.92
C GLN A 812 6.99 -12.11 16.86
N GLY A 813 5.77 -11.92 16.26
CA GLY A 813 5.57 -10.97 15.17
C GLY A 813 5.55 -11.57 13.76
N SER A 814 5.65 -12.91 13.61
CA SER A 814 5.35 -13.53 12.31
C SER A 814 3.87 -13.35 12.00
N ALA A 815 3.55 -13.03 10.74
CA ALA A 815 2.17 -12.98 10.26
C ALA A 815 1.53 -14.39 10.18
N GLU A 816 2.32 -15.44 10.43
CA GLU A 816 1.90 -16.83 10.37
C GLU A 816 1.49 -17.33 11.75
N ASP A 817 0.29 -17.87 11.80
CA ASP A 817 -0.20 -18.59 12.95
C ASP A 817 0.09 -20.08 12.83
N GLY A 818 0.44 -20.71 13.95
CA GLY A 818 0.56 -22.14 14.05
C GLY A 818 -0.80 -22.80 14.25
N VAL A 819 -1.10 -23.84 13.48
CA VAL A 819 -2.17 -24.78 13.77
C VAL A 819 -1.59 -25.95 14.58
N PHE A 820 -2.19 -26.20 15.72
CA PHE A 820 -1.77 -27.21 16.69
C PHE A 820 -2.84 -28.27 16.85
N GLU A 821 -2.41 -29.49 17.11
CA GLU A 821 -3.24 -30.64 17.52
C GLU A 821 -3.02 -30.91 19.01
N LEU A 822 -4.11 -31.13 19.75
CA LEU A 822 -4.09 -31.63 21.12
C LEU A 822 -4.90 -32.92 21.16
N PRO A 823 -4.28 -34.09 21.46
CA PRO A 823 -5.01 -35.31 21.76
C PRO A 823 -5.90 -35.12 23.01
N PHE A 824 -7.14 -35.58 22.95
CA PHE A 824 -8.13 -35.40 24.01
C PHE A 824 -8.73 -36.74 24.44
N ASP A 825 -8.82 -36.94 25.77
CA ASP A 825 -9.51 -38.07 26.34
C ASP A 825 -11.01 -37.72 26.57
N PRO A 826 -11.92 -38.21 25.70
CA PRO A 826 -13.34 -37.88 25.81
C PRO A 826 -14.04 -38.48 27.02
N VAL A 827 -13.42 -39.46 27.72
CA VAL A 827 -13.95 -40.05 28.93
C VAL A 827 -13.62 -39.19 30.14
N ARG A 828 -12.35 -38.76 30.23
CA ARG A 828 -11.82 -38.00 31.38
C ARG A 828 -11.98 -36.50 31.23
N GLY A 829 -12.07 -36.01 29.97
CA GLY A 829 -12.14 -34.58 29.65
C GLY A 829 -10.84 -33.83 29.93
N VAL A 830 -9.74 -34.40 29.56
CA VAL A 830 -8.39 -33.84 29.72
C VAL A 830 -7.56 -34.07 28.44
N ALA A 831 -6.46 -33.39 28.35
CA ALA A 831 -5.50 -33.69 27.30
C ALA A 831 -4.97 -35.13 27.45
N ALA A 832 -4.96 -35.90 26.38
CA ALA A 832 -4.45 -37.28 26.34
C ALA A 832 -2.95 -37.35 25.99
N GLY A 833 -2.34 -36.23 25.67
CA GLY A 833 -0.93 -36.10 25.28
C GLY A 833 -0.51 -34.66 25.15
N PRO A 834 0.76 -34.40 24.82
CA PRO A 834 1.24 -33.05 24.56
C PRO A 834 0.65 -32.47 23.27
N GLU A 835 0.59 -31.13 23.20
CA GLU A 835 0.26 -30.43 21.97
C GLU A 835 1.33 -30.66 20.92
N ARG A 836 0.92 -30.77 19.65
CA ARG A 836 1.80 -30.92 18.49
C ARG A 836 1.50 -29.83 17.47
N GLN A 837 2.52 -29.08 17.08
CA GLN A 837 2.39 -28.15 15.96
C GLN A 837 2.33 -28.95 14.65
N LEU A 838 1.31 -28.69 13.82
CA LEU A 838 1.14 -29.33 12.52
C LEU A 838 1.84 -28.51 11.43
N PHE A 839 1.41 -27.26 11.28
CA PHE A 839 1.96 -26.36 10.27
C PHE A 839 1.81 -24.90 10.68
N ARG A 840 2.44 -24.00 9.92
CA ARG A 840 2.27 -22.56 9.97
C ARG A 840 1.79 -22.04 8.63
N LYS A 841 0.84 -21.13 8.65
CA LYS A 841 0.29 -20.45 7.48
C LYS A 841 -0.19 -19.05 7.86
N SER A 842 -0.11 -18.14 6.89
CA SER A 842 -0.80 -16.86 6.99
C SER A 842 -2.26 -17.07 6.59
N PHE A 843 -3.14 -17.04 7.56
CA PHE A 843 -4.58 -17.13 7.35
C PHE A 843 -5.32 -16.12 8.22
N GLU A 844 -6.47 -15.67 7.72
CA GLU A 844 -7.24 -14.61 8.35
C GLU A 844 -7.99 -15.14 9.57
N ASP A 845 -8.00 -14.34 10.65
CA ASP A 845 -8.97 -14.48 11.74
C ASP A 845 -9.92 -13.29 11.72
N TRP A 846 -11.17 -13.54 11.92
CA TRP A 846 -12.16 -12.47 11.99
C TRP A 846 -13.06 -12.66 13.22
N LEU A 847 -13.13 -11.62 14.07
CA LEU A 847 -14.09 -11.48 15.17
C LEU A 847 -14.22 -12.70 16.09
N GLY A 848 -13.13 -13.46 16.26
CA GLY A 848 -13.21 -14.60 17.14
C GLY A 848 -13.72 -15.88 16.50
N VAL A 849 -13.86 -15.92 15.18
CA VAL A 849 -14.18 -17.15 14.45
C VAL A 849 -12.90 -17.75 13.89
N PRO A 850 -12.65 -19.06 14.05
CA PRO A 850 -11.48 -19.68 13.45
C PRO A 850 -11.49 -19.48 11.93
N GLY A 851 -10.36 -19.05 11.38
CA GLY A 851 -10.17 -18.93 9.94
C GLY A 851 -10.02 -20.29 9.24
N PHE A 852 -10.37 -21.39 9.93
CA PHE A 852 -10.31 -22.75 9.42
C PHE A 852 -11.39 -23.65 9.98
N ASP A 853 -11.63 -24.76 9.30
CA ASP A 853 -12.42 -25.89 9.78
C ASP A 853 -11.76 -27.21 9.36
N VAL A 854 -12.18 -28.35 9.92
CA VAL A 854 -11.52 -29.66 9.75
C VAL A 854 -12.50 -30.67 9.17
N ALA A 855 -12.09 -31.30 8.08
CA ALA A 855 -12.84 -32.37 7.42
C ALA A 855 -12.66 -33.74 8.12
N ALA A 856 -13.52 -34.69 7.80
CA ALA A 856 -13.47 -36.04 8.35
C ALA A 856 -12.18 -36.79 7.98
N ASP A 857 -11.55 -36.46 6.87
CA ASP A 857 -10.30 -37.03 6.39
C ASP A 857 -9.05 -36.39 7.02
N GLY A 858 -9.22 -35.41 7.93
CA GLY A 858 -8.13 -34.73 8.61
C GLY A 858 -7.57 -33.51 7.86
N ARG A 859 -8.05 -33.20 6.65
CA ARG A 859 -7.65 -31.97 5.96
C ARG A 859 -8.33 -30.74 6.55
N PHE A 860 -7.66 -29.64 6.47
CA PHE A 860 -8.12 -28.34 6.95
C PHE A 860 -8.64 -27.51 5.79
N LEU A 861 -9.82 -26.95 5.92
CA LEU A 861 -10.33 -25.91 5.03
C LEU A 861 -9.91 -24.54 5.58
N LEU A 862 -9.00 -23.86 4.92
CA LEU A 862 -8.45 -22.57 5.34
C LEU A 862 -8.79 -21.44 4.36
N VAL A 863 -8.94 -20.26 4.91
CA VAL A 863 -8.89 -19.00 4.16
C VAL A 863 -7.45 -18.51 4.19
N LEU A 864 -6.72 -18.73 3.12
CA LEU A 864 -5.35 -18.25 2.96
C LEU A 864 -5.38 -16.79 2.51
N THR A 865 -4.58 -15.96 3.16
CA THR A 865 -4.23 -14.65 2.62
C THR A 865 -3.17 -14.85 1.56
N ASP A 866 -3.33 -14.19 0.43
CA ASP A 866 -2.26 -14.16 -0.59
C ASP A 866 -1.00 -13.64 0.10
N GLY A 867 0.02 -14.49 0.19
CA GLY A 867 1.26 -14.18 0.89
C GLY A 867 2.05 -13.01 0.26
N GLU A 868 1.64 -12.61 -0.93
CA GLU A 868 2.06 -11.43 -1.66
C GLU A 868 1.08 -10.26 -1.47
N ALA A 869 0.64 -10.00 -0.22
CA ALA A 869 0.17 -8.64 0.05
C ALA A 869 1.33 -7.71 -0.31
N LEU A 870 1.19 -7.01 -1.44
CA LEU A 870 2.15 -6.04 -1.96
C LEU A 870 2.69 -5.19 -0.80
N PRO A 871 4.00 -5.00 -0.68
CA PRO A 871 4.56 -4.15 0.36
C PRO A 871 3.83 -2.81 0.31
N ARG A 872 3.18 -2.43 1.41
CA ARG A 872 2.52 -1.13 1.50
C ARG A 872 3.61 -0.08 1.59
N GLU A 873 3.89 0.60 0.49
CA GLU A 873 4.81 1.72 0.50
C GLU A 873 4.14 2.91 1.18
N PRO A 874 4.78 3.53 2.21
CA PRO A 874 4.27 4.78 2.74
C PRO A 874 4.30 5.86 1.66
N HIS A 875 3.24 6.63 1.57
CA HIS A 875 3.19 7.81 0.72
C HIS A 875 3.50 9.05 1.55
N VAL A 876 4.31 9.93 0.99
CA VAL A 876 4.63 11.24 1.57
C VAL A 876 3.99 12.33 0.72
N VAL A 877 3.40 13.31 1.40
CA VAL A 877 2.88 14.53 0.80
C VAL A 877 3.57 15.71 1.48
N LEU A 878 4.36 16.45 0.73
CA LEU A 878 5.03 17.67 1.21
C LEU A 878 4.13 18.89 0.98
N HIS A 879 4.34 19.92 1.80
CA HIS A 879 3.69 21.24 1.67
C HIS A 879 2.16 21.22 1.85
N VAL A 880 1.65 20.35 2.66
CA VAL A 880 0.23 20.31 3.05
C VAL A 880 -0.20 21.62 3.71
N ASP A 881 0.66 22.22 4.54
CA ASP A 881 0.44 23.50 5.20
C ASP A 881 0.25 24.65 4.20
N HIS A 882 1.03 24.70 3.12
CA HIS A 882 0.89 25.68 2.04
C HIS A 882 -0.45 25.52 1.31
N GLU A 883 -0.85 24.31 1.00
CA GLU A 883 -2.13 24.02 0.35
C GLU A 883 -3.32 24.44 1.23
N LEU A 884 -3.28 24.17 2.53
CA LEU A 884 -4.33 24.57 3.45
C LEU A 884 -4.43 26.08 3.58
N ARG A 885 -3.30 26.80 3.69
CA ARG A 885 -3.27 28.27 3.68
C ARG A 885 -3.82 28.84 2.37
N ARG A 886 -3.51 28.23 1.23
CA ARG A 886 -4.03 28.61 -0.08
C ARG A 886 -5.55 28.47 -0.15
N ARG A 887 -6.09 27.33 0.29
CA ARG A 887 -7.54 27.06 0.30
C ARG A 887 -8.28 27.97 1.28
N ALA A 888 -7.73 28.23 2.46
CA ALA A 888 -8.30 29.17 3.41
C ALA A 888 -8.42 30.59 2.83
N ARG A 889 -7.40 31.07 2.11
CA ARG A 889 -7.44 32.37 1.41
C ARG A 889 -8.47 32.41 0.26
N ALA A 890 -8.70 31.29 -0.43
CA ALA A 890 -9.69 31.19 -1.51
C ALA A 890 -11.14 31.18 -0.97
N ALA A 891 -11.36 30.65 0.22
CA ALA A 891 -12.69 30.62 0.87
C ALA A 891 -13.12 31.96 1.47
N VAL A 892 -12.19 32.91 1.65
CA VAL A 892 -12.44 34.26 2.17
C VAL A 892 -12.68 35.29 1.03
N ARG A 893 -12.36 34.94 -0.21
CA ARG A 893 -12.68 35.69 -1.42
C ARG A 893 -14.00 35.22 -2.02
#